data_e57ebb7afb7f68aeed3c5ef94cc06f9c
#
_entry.id   e57ebb7afb7f68aeed3c5ef94cc06f9c
#
_cell.length_a   1.000
_cell.length_b   1.000
_cell.length_c   1.000
_cell.angle_alpha   90.00
_cell.angle_beta   90.00
_cell.angle_gamma   90.00
#
_symmetry.space_group_name_H-M   'P 1'
#
loop_
_entity.id
_entity.type
_entity.pdbx_description
1 polymer ?
#
loop_
_entity_poly.entity_id
_entity_poly.type
_entity_poly.pdbx_seq_one_letter_code
_entity_poly.pdbx_strand_id
1 'polypeptide(L)'
;MKKNLIKILVMLAVFAGIILVTNQVQAGSIRLNSLNFQIQLNEDGSMDVIENWNARITDTNTMFKDFYLDSSKFKKITNVEVYRVDSGNRQKLTQIDEEMYHVTKNCYYGLPISGNKFEIAWGVSVNGTETRSYQIKYKVIDAVKTYSDCSELYWQLVGTDNAIPVTKLTATIKLPKAVSEKNNIRGWAHGPYNGNISVNKDNIYLEVEYLDSGVMVEARVITLENLFTKNKVTNTAKFSSILSEEQKWADQANREREEYIKEKENEERIEKIVEVVYVIANIALGIFLVYKLIKNGIKASKIEKKRMPEMDYFRDIPNKQASAGDAAYLYYFKRGSFKKNISKILSATLLQLSLKKYIAFSEDNTKSKPQVRINILNSTEQLEPLTEDEKTVLGILKSVTRDTTKEGKIATFTMKEFEKYAKKHCESFMSKIKSIETDVEKQQIAMQNYSEESKKQASKYVGKSTIYIVLGIICMSIAPIIGILLIINAIPYFIMTNKTRQLTDKGLEEKAKWVGLKRYMEDFSLLNEKEVPDLKLWEKYLVFATAFGIADKVLKQLKIRYPELQNMDGYDYAYMHMLYHSSLNDSFLNTLNTSVNKVYMGGMSAEAARNGYDGSNFSSGGGFGGGFSGGGGGRRRRRPEWAEDKP
;
A
#
# COMPACT_ATOMS: atom_id res chain seq x y z
N MET A 1 23.73 -14.42 -19.45
CA MET A 1 22.30 -14.34 -19.03
C MET A 1 21.97 -15.21 -17.82
N LYS A 2 22.30 -16.52 -17.76
CA LYS A 2 21.98 -17.40 -16.60
C LYS A 2 22.52 -16.92 -15.24
N LYS A 3 23.76 -16.39 -15.16
CA LYS A 3 24.33 -15.89 -13.88
C LYS A 3 23.62 -14.65 -13.30
N ASN A 4 23.03 -13.81 -14.15
CA ASN A 4 22.26 -12.63 -13.68
C ASN A 4 20.84 -13.00 -13.26
N LEU A 5 20.27 -14.04 -13.86
CA LEU A 5 18.95 -14.57 -13.48
C LEU A 5 19.00 -15.23 -12.10
N ILE A 6 20.06 -15.97 -11.79
CA ILE A 6 20.27 -16.60 -10.47
C ILE A 6 20.44 -15.52 -9.38
N LYS A 7 21.16 -14.44 -9.66
CA LYS A 7 21.30 -13.33 -8.70
C LYS A 7 19.98 -12.60 -8.43
N ILE A 8 19.14 -12.46 -9.46
CA ILE A 8 17.79 -11.88 -9.31
C ILE A 8 16.88 -12.84 -8.54
N LEU A 9 16.96 -14.15 -8.78
CA LEU A 9 16.19 -15.16 -8.06
C LEU A 9 16.58 -15.26 -6.58
N VAL A 10 17.88 -15.19 -6.27
CA VAL A 10 18.37 -15.16 -4.88
C VAL A 10 17.93 -13.85 -4.18
N MET A 11 17.99 -12.72 -4.86
CA MET A 11 17.45 -11.45 -4.33
C MET A 11 15.93 -11.51 -4.09
N LEU A 12 15.17 -12.12 -4.99
CA LEU A 12 13.73 -12.33 -4.86
C LEU A 12 13.38 -13.35 -3.77
N ALA A 13 14.18 -14.39 -3.56
CA ALA A 13 13.99 -15.37 -2.50
C ALA A 13 14.27 -14.77 -1.11
N VAL A 14 15.31 -13.95 -0.97
CA VAL A 14 15.59 -13.16 0.24
C VAL A 14 14.46 -12.15 0.49
N PHE A 15 13.94 -11.53 -0.57
CA PHE A 15 12.79 -10.60 -0.48
C PHE A 15 11.48 -11.31 -0.10
N ALA A 16 11.23 -12.51 -0.62
CA ALA A 16 10.04 -13.31 -0.27
C ALA A 16 10.11 -13.82 1.18
N GLY A 17 11.30 -14.14 1.69
CA GLY A 17 11.51 -14.52 3.09
C GLY A 17 11.21 -13.40 4.09
N ILE A 18 11.42 -12.14 3.71
CA ILE A 18 11.18 -10.96 4.56
C ILE A 18 9.70 -10.53 4.55
N ILE A 19 8.96 -10.82 3.49
CA ILE A 19 7.52 -10.47 3.39
C ILE A 19 6.64 -11.42 4.22
N LEU A 20 7.15 -12.60 4.63
CA LEU A 20 6.41 -13.56 5.46
C LEU A 20 6.33 -13.19 6.95
N VAL A 21 7.00 -12.13 7.40
CA VAL A 21 6.76 -11.51 8.72
C VAL A 21 5.63 -10.48 8.61
N THR A 22 4.49 -10.90 8.09
CA THR A 22 3.27 -10.11 8.19
C THR A 22 2.64 -10.34 9.55
N ASN A 23 2.42 -9.28 10.31
CA ASN A 23 1.59 -9.26 11.50
C ASN A 23 0.30 -10.06 11.26
N GLN A 24 0.23 -11.27 11.80
CA GLN A 24 -1.05 -11.95 11.95
C GLN A 24 -1.89 -11.08 12.90
N VAL A 25 -3.00 -10.62 12.43
CA VAL A 25 -4.07 -10.11 13.30
C VAL A 25 -4.55 -11.30 14.11
N GLN A 26 -4.01 -11.46 15.30
CA GLN A 26 -4.34 -12.53 16.24
C GLN A 26 -5.72 -12.23 16.80
N ALA A 27 -6.72 -13.00 16.38
CA ALA A 27 -8.00 -13.07 17.06
C ALA A 27 -7.75 -13.62 18.47
N GLY A 28 -8.22 -12.93 19.52
CA GLY A 28 -8.20 -13.28 20.93
C GLY A 28 -6.92 -13.97 21.42
N SER A 29 -6.08 -13.30 22.16
CA SER A 29 -4.85 -13.91 22.72
C SER A 29 -4.74 -13.68 24.21
N ILE A 30 -4.21 -14.70 24.93
CA ILE A 30 -3.87 -14.61 26.34
C ILE A 30 -2.38 -14.90 26.50
N ARG A 31 -1.71 -14.10 27.33
CA ARG A 31 -0.34 -14.33 27.79
C ARG A 31 -0.26 -14.06 29.27
N LEU A 32 0.34 -14.96 30.04
CA LEU A 32 0.59 -14.73 31.47
C LEU A 32 1.92 -14.00 31.64
N ASN A 33 1.87 -12.79 32.19
CA ASN A 33 3.07 -12.08 32.63
C ASN A 33 3.69 -12.81 33.84
N SER A 34 2.84 -13.33 34.72
CA SER A 34 3.28 -14.20 35.83
C SER A 34 2.20 -15.20 36.24
N LEU A 35 2.64 -16.37 36.63
CA LEU A 35 1.84 -17.42 37.24
C LEU A 35 2.55 -17.90 38.54
N ASN A 36 1.94 -17.66 39.69
CA ASN A 36 2.54 -18.00 40.98
C ASN A 36 1.67 -18.98 41.72
N PHE A 37 2.24 -20.12 42.12
CA PHE A 37 1.62 -21.14 42.94
C PHE A 37 2.09 -21.04 44.38
N GLN A 38 1.15 -21.05 45.33
CA GLN A 38 1.39 -21.22 46.76
C GLN A 38 0.62 -22.47 47.21
N ILE A 39 1.35 -23.50 47.54
CA ILE A 39 0.81 -24.81 47.88
C ILE A 39 1.18 -25.11 49.33
N GLN A 40 0.18 -25.36 50.18
CA GLN A 40 0.36 -25.81 51.55
C GLN A 40 -0.07 -27.28 51.66
N LEU A 41 0.83 -28.16 51.99
CA LEU A 41 0.53 -29.56 52.28
C LEU A 41 0.00 -29.69 53.72
N ASN A 42 -1.01 -30.53 53.93
CA ASN A 42 -1.67 -30.75 55.21
C ASN A 42 -1.37 -32.16 55.77
N GLU A 43 -1.44 -32.33 57.07
CA GLU A 43 -1.16 -33.62 57.79
C GLU A 43 -2.07 -34.76 57.30
N ASP A 44 -3.26 -34.46 56.74
CA ASP A 44 -4.23 -35.43 56.23
C ASP A 44 -3.97 -35.84 54.77
N GLY A 45 -2.84 -35.43 54.20
CA GLY A 45 -2.48 -35.68 52.80
C GLY A 45 -3.23 -34.81 51.77
N SER A 46 -4.09 -33.88 52.20
CA SER A 46 -4.65 -32.87 51.31
C SER A 46 -3.67 -31.74 51.07
N MET A 47 -3.91 -30.93 50.05
CA MET A 47 -3.19 -29.68 49.84
C MET A 47 -4.13 -28.52 49.54
N ASP A 48 -3.82 -27.36 50.11
CA ASP A 48 -4.48 -26.09 49.76
C ASP A 48 -3.61 -25.36 48.76
N VAL A 49 -4.22 -24.95 47.63
CA VAL A 49 -3.53 -24.30 46.51
C VAL A 49 -4.08 -22.91 46.31
N ILE A 50 -3.18 -21.97 46.14
CA ILE A 50 -3.49 -20.59 45.68
C ILE A 50 -2.66 -20.34 44.44
N GLU A 51 -3.34 -20.02 43.34
CA GLU A 51 -2.72 -19.58 42.09
C GLU A 51 -2.97 -18.10 41.89
N ASN A 52 -1.93 -17.34 41.62
CA ASN A 52 -2.03 -15.93 41.24
C ASN A 52 -1.63 -15.78 39.79
N TRP A 53 -2.58 -15.35 38.98
CA TRP A 53 -2.45 -15.18 37.55
C TRP A 53 -2.39 -13.68 37.19
N ASN A 54 -1.32 -13.19 36.57
CA ASN A 54 -1.27 -11.87 35.96
C ASN A 54 -1.29 -12.05 34.46
N ALA A 55 -2.40 -11.74 33.82
CA ALA A 55 -2.67 -12.04 32.42
C ALA A 55 -2.82 -10.77 31.58
N ARG A 56 -2.12 -10.71 30.45
CA ARG A 56 -2.44 -9.80 29.36
C ARG A 56 -3.42 -10.51 28.43
N ILE A 57 -4.61 -9.94 28.31
CA ILE A 57 -5.77 -10.55 27.65
C ILE A 57 -6.21 -9.66 26.50
N THR A 58 -6.43 -10.23 25.34
CA THR A 58 -6.93 -9.52 24.15
C THR A 58 -8.17 -10.24 23.63
N ASP A 59 -9.29 -9.50 23.48
CA ASP A 59 -10.55 -9.97 22.86
C ASP A 59 -11.01 -11.36 23.32
N THR A 60 -11.09 -11.55 24.64
CA THR A 60 -11.39 -12.84 25.28
C THR A 60 -12.54 -12.71 26.26
N ASN A 61 -13.43 -13.71 26.32
CA ASN A 61 -14.58 -13.73 27.22
C ASN A 61 -14.35 -14.61 28.47
N THR A 62 -13.65 -15.74 28.33
CA THR A 62 -13.50 -16.75 29.38
C THR A 62 -12.05 -17.22 29.49
N MET A 63 -11.57 -17.41 30.70
CA MET A 63 -10.34 -18.15 31.02
C MET A 63 -10.69 -19.40 31.79
N PHE A 64 -9.90 -20.44 31.66
CA PHE A 64 -10.13 -21.72 32.36
C PHE A 64 -8.82 -22.44 32.68
N LYS A 65 -8.92 -23.42 33.59
CA LYS A 65 -7.89 -24.38 33.92
C LYS A 65 -8.52 -25.75 34.10
N ASP A 66 -7.94 -26.75 33.42
CA ASP A 66 -8.37 -28.13 33.48
C ASP A 66 -7.46 -28.97 34.40
N PHE A 67 -8.06 -29.96 35.02
CA PHE A 67 -7.37 -31.01 35.76
C PHE A 67 -7.87 -32.37 35.28
N TYR A 68 -6.97 -33.24 34.87
CA TYR A 68 -7.32 -34.62 34.59
C TYR A 68 -7.49 -35.38 35.91
N LEU A 69 -8.69 -35.95 36.12
CA LEU A 69 -9.01 -36.71 37.33
C LEU A 69 -8.35 -38.10 37.29
N ASP A 70 -7.23 -38.22 37.97
CA ASP A 70 -6.48 -39.46 38.12
C ASP A 70 -6.51 -39.91 39.60
N SER A 71 -7.31 -40.92 39.90
CA SER A 71 -7.48 -41.44 41.27
C SER A 71 -6.18 -42.04 41.86
N SER A 72 -5.20 -42.35 41.02
CA SER A 72 -3.87 -42.77 41.49
C SER A 72 -3.07 -41.59 42.05
N LYS A 73 -3.33 -40.36 41.55
CA LYS A 73 -2.64 -39.15 41.99
C LYS A 73 -3.39 -38.40 43.09
N PHE A 74 -4.70 -38.20 42.96
CA PHE A 74 -5.54 -37.51 43.95
C PHE A 74 -7.00 -37.96 43.87
N LYS A 75 -7.79 -37.68 44.93
CA LYS A 75 -9.18 -38.13 44.99
C LYS A 75 -10.17 -37.14 44.35
N LYS A 76 -10.09 -35.86 44.68
CA LYS A 76 -11.00 -34.81 44.15
C LYS A 76 -10.48 -33.42 44.47
N ILE A 77 -10.98 -32.44 43.70
CA ILE A 77 -10.80 -31.00 43.93
C ILE A 77 -12.07 -30.44 44.59
N THR A 78 -11.92 -29.58 45.58
CA THR A 78 -13.00 -28.96 46.36
C THR A 78 -12.66 -27.54 46.78
N ASN A 79 -13.62 -26.83 47.36
CA ASN A 79 -13.44 -25.48 47.91
C ASN A 79 -12.86 -24.50 46.91
N VAL A 80 -13.39 -24.52 45.65
CA VAL A 80 -12.97 -23.63 44.61
C VAL A 80 -13.47 -22.21 44.90
N GLU A 81 -12.59 -21.24 44.82
CA GLU A 81 -12.90 -19.81 44.88
C GLU A 81 -12.06 -19.06 43.86
N VAL A 82 -12.68 -18.16 43.13
CA VAL A 82 -12.01 -17.28 42.15
C VAL A 82 -12.20 -15.84 42.55
N TYR A 83 -11.11 -15.09 42.53
CA TYR A 83 -11.10 -13.66 42.85
C TYR A 83 -10.48 -12.88 41.68
N ARG A 84 -11.07 -11.76 41.39
CA ARG A 84 -10.42 -10.70 40.61
C ARG A 84 -9.59 -9.84 41.55
N VAL A 85 -8.38 -9.48 41.15
CA VAL A 85 -7.45 -8.69 41.98
C VAL A 85 -7.14 -7.40 41.24
N ASP A 86 -7.65 -6.26 41.72
CA ASP A 86 -7.42 -4.93 41.18
C ASP A 86 -6.71 -4.05 42.23
N SER A 87 -5.48 -3.59 41.92
CA SER A 87 -4.71 -2.70 42.82
C SER A 87 -4.63 -3.19 44.29
N GLY A 88 -4.50 -4.50 44.47
CA GLY A 88 -4.43 -5.12 45.82
C GLY A 88 -5.79 -5.46 46.43
N ASN A 89 -6.89 -4.96 45.95
CA ASN A 89 -8.24 -5.31 46.40
C ASN A 89 -8.69 -6.61 45.73
N ARG A 90 -9.25 -7.53 46.51
CA ARG A 90 -9.77 -8.81 46.02
C ARG A 90 -11.29 -8.79 46.01
N GLN A 91 -11.88 -8.99 44.86
CA GLN A 91 -13.31 -9.18 44.65
C GLN A 91 -13.57 -10.64 44.33
N LYS A 92 -14.32 -11.33 45.20
CA LYS A 92 -14.75 -12.71 44.96
C LYS A 92 -15.76 -12.71 43.81
N LEU A 93 -15.55 -13.60 42.85
CA LEU A 93 -16.51 -13.79 41.75
C LEU A 93 -17.71 -14.61 42.25
N THR A 94 -18.83 -14.51 41.55
CA THR A 94 -20.05 -15.26 41.86
C THR A 94 -19.92 -16.69 41.33
N GLN A 95 -20.10 -17.70 42.19
CA GLN A 95 -20.13 -19.08 41.75
C GLN A 95 -21.42 -19.39 41.03
N ILE A 96 -21.32 -20.17 39.95
CA ILE A 96 -22.44 -20.76 39.22
C ILE A 96 -22.26 -22.29 39.22
N ASP A 97 -23.36 -23.03 39.17
CA ASP A 97 -23.36 -24.49 39.32
C ASP A 97 -23.52 -25.22 37.97
N GLU A 98 -23.38 -24.49 36.85
CA GLU A 98 -23.51 -25.01 35.49
C GLU A 98 -22.27 -24.71 34.67
N GLU A 99 -21.86 -25.66 33.82
CA GLU A 99 -20.83 -25.49 32.81
C GLU A 99 -21.35 -24.51 31.71
N MET A 100 -20.56 -23.51 31.37
CA MET A 100 -20.92 -22.53 30.32
C MET A 100 -19.77 -22.35 29.33
N TYR A 101 -20.06 -22.42 28.05
CA TYR A 101 -19.05 -22.14 27.00
C TYR A 101 -18.47 -20.71 27.10
N HIS A 102 -19.31 -19.73 27.48
CA HIS A 102 -18.90 -18.38 27.80
C HIS A 102 -19.35 -18.02 29.20
N VAL A 103 -18.42 -18.01 30.15
CA VAL A 103 -18.75 -17.61 31.51
C VAL A 103 -19.05 -16.14 31.59
N THR A 104 -20.16 -15.79 32.22
CA THR A 104 -20.57 -14.39 32.41
C THR A 104 -19.52 -13.64 33.22
N LYS A 105 -19.29 -12.37 32.87
CA LYS A 105 -18.34 -11.50 33.57
C LYS A 105 -18.59 -11.52 35.08
N ASN A 106 -17.51 -11.66 35.85
CA ASN A 106 -17.49 -11.77 37.31
C ASN A 106 -18.16 -13.03 37.87
N CYS A 107 -18.40 -14.06 37.06
CA CYS A 107 -18.84 -15.39 37.49
C CYS A 107 -17.72 -16.42 37.29
N TYR A 108 -17.83 -17.56 37.98
CA TYR A 108 -16.97 -18.74 37.80
C TYR A 108 -17.73 -20.01 38.11
N TYR A 109 -17.25 -21.12 37.60
CA TYR A 109 -17.60 -22.45 38.05
C TYR A 109 -16.35 -23.30 38.33
N GLY A 110 -16.50 -24.35 39.13
CA GLY A 110 -15.48 -25.38 39.36
C GLY A 110 -16.18 -26.73 39.47
N LEU A 111 -16.24 -27.46 38.34
CA LEU A 111 -17.10 -28.64 38.19
C LEU A 111 -16.37 -29.79 37.48
N PRO A 112 -16.71 -31.07 37.78
CA PRO A 112 -16.38 -32.17 36.89
C PRO A 112 -17.10 -31.97 35.53
N ILE A 113 -16.34 -32.08 34.43
CA ILE A 113 -16.87 -32.01 33.09
C ILE A 113 -16.67 -33.34 32.35
N SER A 114 -17.14 -33.42 31.09
CA SER A 114 -16.98 -34.62 30.26
C SER A 114 -15.48 -34.98 30.04
N GLY A 115 -15.16 -36.25 29.81
CA GLY A 115 -13.80 -36.70 29.52
C GLY A 115 -12.87 -36.84 30.74
N ASN A 116 -13.42 -37.14 31.92
CA ASN A 116 -12.66 -37.34 33.16
C ASN A 116 -11.81 -36.12 33.58
N LYS A 117 -12.36 -34.90 33.38
CA LYS A 117 -11.74 -33.64 33.75
C LYS A 117 -12.51 -32.93 34.86
N PHE A 118 -11.81 -32.10 35.61
CA PHE A 118 -12.40 -31.07 36.45
C PHE A 118 -11.93 -29.72 35.93
N GLU A 119 -12.88 -28.83 35.64
CA GLU A 119 -12.58 -27.51 35.07
C GLU A 119 -12.93 -26.39 36.06
N ILE A 120 -12.04 -25.42 36.18
CA ILE A 120 -12.30 -24.14 36.84
C ILE A 120 -12.29 -23.09 35.72
N ALA A 121 -13.44 -22.47 35.43
CA ALA A 121 -13.58 -21.45 34.42
C ALA A 121 -14.17 -20.16 34.99
N TRP A 122 -13.71 -19.00 34.48
CA TRP A 122 -14.17 -17.69 34.93
C TRP A 122 -14.29 -16.68 33.81
N GLY A 123 -15.29 -15.79 33.93
CA GLY A 123 -15.59 -14.76 32.98
C GLY A 123 -14.67 -13.56 33.10
N VAL A 124 -14.02 -13.21 31.97
CA VAL A 124 -13.12 -12.05 31.88
C VAL A 124 -13.72 -10.91 31.06
N SER A 125 -14.40 -11.20 29.96
CA SER A 125 -15.11 -10.24 29.09
C SER A 125 -14.26 -8.99 28.74
N VAL A 126 -13.14 -9.21 28.07
CA VAL A 126 -12.21 -8.16 27.63
C VAL A 126 -12.44 -7.88 26.15
N ASN A 127 -12.70 -6.62 25.80
CA ASN A 127 -12.72 -6.09 24.44
C ASN A 127 -11.50 -5.19 24.25
N GLY A 128 -10.64 -5.49 23.27
CA GLY A 128 -9.32 -4.90 23.13
C GLY A 128 -8.29 -5.59 24.03
N THR A 129 -7.24 -4.90 24.45
CA THR A 129 -6.15 -5.50 25.26
C THR A 129 -6.11 -4.89 26.65
N GLU A 130 -6.18 -5.75 27.67
CA GLU A 130 -6.06 -5.36 29.09
C GLU A 130 -5.12 -6.30 29.85
N THR A 131 -4.52 -5.77 30.92
CA THR A 131 -3.82 -6.62 31.91
C THR A 131 -4.70 -6.76 33.15
N ARG A 132 -4.98 -8.00 33.54
CA ARG A 132 -5.80 -8.33 34.71
C ARG A 132 -5.14 -9.37 35.59
N SER A 133 -5.42 -9.31 36.89
CA SER A 133 -4.94 -10.29 37.84
C SER A 133 -6.11 -11.07 38.44
N TYR A 134 -5.91 -12.38 38.56
CA TYR A 134 -6.86 -13.30 39.20
C TYR A 134 -6.14 -14.14 40.25
N GLN A 135 -6.88 -14.48 41.31
CA GLN A 135 -6.44 -15.45 42.32
C GLN A 135 -7.44 -16.58 42.34
N ILE A 136 -6.95 -17.81 42.16
CA ILE A 136 -7.73 -19.03 42.18
C ILE A 136 -7.30 -19.84 43.40
N LYS A 137 -8.26 -20.26 44.21
CA LYS A 137 -8.02 -21.10 45.40
C LYS A 137 -8.79 -22.39 45.26
N TYR A 138 -8.19 -23.48 45.63
CA TYR A 138 -8.85 -24.77 45.70
C TYR A 138 -8.12 -25.72 46.66
N LYS A 139 -8.82 -26.78 47.09
CA LYS A 139 -8.27 -27.84 47.92
C LYS A 139 -8.28 -29.15 47.15
N VAL A 140 -7.14 -29.85 47.17
CA VAL A 140 -6.98 -31.17 46.56
C VAL A 140 -6.96 -32.19 47.65
N ILE A 141 -7.88 -33.16 47.62
CA ILE A 141 -8.02 -34.21 48.61
C ILE A 141 -7.20 -35.41 48.18
N ASP A 142 -6.44 -36.00 49.14
CA ASP A 142 -5.58 -37.17 48.91
C ASP A 142 -4.49 -36.91 47.84
N ALA A 143 -3.89 -35.72 47.90
CA ALA A 143 -2.81 -35.31 47.00
C ALA A 143 -1.46 -35.92 47.34
N VAL A 144 -1.20 -36.18 48.64
CA VAL A 144 0.01 -36.84 49.11
C VAL A 144 -0.29 -38.32 49.36
N LYS A 145 0.53 -39.19 48.77
CA LYS A 145 0.47 -40.63 49.01
C LYS A 145 1.52 -41.00 50.07
N THR A 146 1.09 -41.68 51.14
CA THR A 146 1.98 -42.14 52.24
C THR A 146 2.22 -43.61 52.08
N TYR A 147 3.49 -44.00 51.97
CA TYR A 147 3.99 -45.36 51.87
C TYR A 147 4.64 -45.78 53.17
N SER A 148 5.13 -47.03 53.28
CA SER A 148 5.75 -47.52 54.45
C SER A 148 7.13 -46.90 54.77
N ASP A 149 7.79 -46.33 53.79
CA ASP A 149 9.15 -45.77 53.85
C ASP A 149 9.27 -44.29 53.44
N CYS A 150 8.21 -43.71 52.89
CA CYS A 150 8.19 -42.28 52.46
C CYS A 150 6.76 -41.76 52.23
N SER A 151 6.63 -40.43 52.12
CA SER A 151 5.42 -39.80 51.62
C SER A 151 5.76 -39.02 50.37
N GLU A 152 4.88 -39.08 49.35
CA GLU A 152 5.07 -38.52 48.01
C GLU A 152 3.96 -37.55 47.64
N LEU A 153 4.31 -36.34 47.21
CA LEU A 153 3.50 -35.49 46.36
C LEU A 153 4.05 -35.60 44.93
N TYR A 154 3.21 -35.93 43.95
CA TYR A 154 3.54 -35.84 42.55
C TYR A 154 2.45 -35.00 41.84
N TRP A 155 2.76 -33.73 41.57
CA TRP A 155 1.78 -32.76 41.15
C TRP A 155 2.19 -32.02 39.87
N GLN A 156 1.27 -31.96 38.89
CA GLN A 156 1.42 -31.21 37.67
C GLN A 156 0.90 -29.78 37.88
N LEU A 157 1.80 -28.79 37.81
CA LEU A 157 1.48 -27.37 37.94
C LEU A 157 0.88 -26.85 36.63
N VAL A 158 1.50 -27.20 35.47
CA VAL A 158 1.08 -26.86 34.13
C VAL A 158 1.15 -28.10 33.25
N GLY A 159 0.09 -28.40 32.50
CA GLY A 159 0.00 -29.55 31.59
C GLY A 159 0.56 -29.28 30.21
N THR A 160 0.75 -30.32 29.40
CA THR A 160 1.17 -30.23 27.99
C THR A 160 0.09 -29.68 27.09
N ASP A 161 -1.16 -29.64 27.52
CA ASP A 161 -2.31 -29.04 26.81
C ASP A 161 -2.44 -27.52 27.05
N ASN A 162 -1.53 -26.94 27.85
CA ASN A 162 -1.52 -25.51 28.10
C ASN A 162 -1.19 -24.72 26.81
N ALA A 163 -2.17 -23.95 26.30
CA ALA A 163 -2.03 -23.10 25.13
C ALA A 163 -1.48 -21.69 25.45
N ILE A 164 -1.31 -21.33 26.72
CA ILE A 164 -1.00 -19.99 27.18
C ILE A 164 0.49 -19.90 27.59
N PRO A 165 1.32 -19.10 26.86
CA PRO A 165 2.70 -18.88 27.28
C PRO A 165 2.77 -18.06 28.58
N VAL A 166 3.76 -18.37 29.43
CA VAL A 166 3.96 -17.72 30.72
C VAL A 166 5.34 -17.07 30.79
N THR A 167 5.41 -15.76 31.02
CA THR A 167 6.70 -15.07 31.11
C THR A 167 7.50 -15.47 32.36
N LYS A 168 6.83 -15.63 33.49
CA LYS A 168 7.46 -16.09 34.76
C LYS A 168 6.51 -16.99 35.52
N LEU A 169 6.93 -18.23 35.76
CA LEU A 169 6.25 -19.18 36.65
C LEU A 169 7.06 -19.36 37.93
N THR A 170 6.39 -19.30 39.09
CA THR A 170 6.99 -19.64 40.37
C THR A 170 6.05 -20.54 41.17
N ALA A 171 6.59 -21.49 41.93
CA ALA A 171 5.81 -22.33 42.81
C ALA A 171 6.51 -22.51 44.14
N THR A 172 5.79 -22.32 45.25
CA THR A 172 6.26 -22.63 46.60
C THR A 172 5.37 -23.71 47.16
N ILE A 173 5.96 -24.87 47.47
CA ILE A 173 5.28 -26.03 48.12
C ILE A 173 5.77 -26.11 49.54
N LYS A 174 4.91 -25.79 50.51
CA LYS A 174 5.19 -25.80 51.93
C LYS A 174 4.76 -27.12 52.54
N LEU A 175 5.62 -27.72 53.37
CA LEU A 175 5.33 -28.90 54.17
C LEU A 175 4.42 -28.57 55.35
N PRO A 176 3.71 -29.55 55.96
CA PRO A 176 2.95 -29.34 57.19
C PRO A 176 3.84 -28.89 58.34
N LYS A 177 5.07 -29.42 58.38
CA LYS A 177 6.12 -29.14 59.38
C LYS A 177 7.49 -29.28 58.68
N ALA A 178 8.48 -28.53 59.12
CA ALA A 178 9.86 -28.72 58.68
C ALA A 178 10.39 -30.08 59.03
N VAL A 179 11.17 -30.73 58.15
CA VAL A 179 11.91 -31.93 58.40
C VAL A 179 13.06 -31.63 59.36
N SER A 180 13.41 -32.61 60.18
CA SER A 180 14.53 -32.50 61.17
C SER A 180 15.85 -32.23 60.44
N GLU A 181 16.11 -33.00 59.39
CA GLU A 181 17.31 -32.84 58.54
C GLU A 181 16.99 -32.69 57.10
N LYS A 182 17.83 -31.91 56.39
CA LYS A 182 17.65 -31.64 54.93
C LYS A 182 17.67 -32.94 54.09
N ASN A 183 18.34 -33.96 54.55
CA ASN A 183 18.40 -35.26 53.86
C ASN A 183 17.08 -36.06 53.95
N ASN A 184 16.13 -35.66 54.77
CA ASN A 184 14.81 -36.28 54.89
C ASN A 184 13.77 -35.73 53.94
N ILE A 185 14.16 -34.78 53.05
CA ILE A 185 13.35 -34.26 51.95
C ILE A 185 14.10 -34.37 50.63
N ARG A 186 13.39 -34.74 49.58
CA ARG A 186 13.86 -34.72 48.20
C ARG A 186 12.81 -33.98 47.34
N GLY A 187 13.29 -33.24 46.34
CA GLY A 187 12.42 -32.56 45.38
C GLY A 187 13.01 -32.62 44.01
N TRP A 188 12.19 -32.93 43.05
CA TRP A 188 12.51 -32.89 41.62
C TRP A 188 11.47 -32.05 40.90
N ALA A 189 11.88 -31.44 39.82
CA ALA A 189 11.01 -30.72 38.90
C ALA A 189 11.25 -31.25 37.49
N HIS A 190 10.15 -31.52 36.80
CA HIS A 190 10.16 -31.90 35.40
C HIS A 190 9.55 -30.74 34.57
N GLY A 191 10.22 -30.35 33.51
CA GLY A 191 9.80 -29.18 32.70
C GLY A 191 10.91 -28.70 31.77
N PRO A 192 10.88 -27.44 31.36
CA PRO A 192 11.87 -26.87 30.45
C PRO A 192 13.26 -26.75 31.10
N TYR A 193 14.32 -26.84 30.29
CA TYR A 193 15.71 -26.86 30.78
C TYR A 193 16.18 -25.57 31.45
N ASN A 194 15.45 -24.48 31.31
CA ASN A 194 15.69 -23.21 31.99
C ASN A 194 15.01 -23.10 33.37
N GLY A 195 14.35 -24.18 33.83
CA GLY A 195 13.76 -24.26 35.16
C GLY A 195 14.78 -24.48 36.28
N ASN A 196 14.50 -23.92 37.46
CA ASN A 196 15.30 -24.08 38.65
C ASN A 196 14.46 -24.58 39.83
N ILE A 197 15.04 -25.43 40.68
CA ILE A 197 14.41 -25.93 41.89
C ILE A 197 15.33 -25.71 43.08
N SER A 198 14.76 -25.30 44.24
CA SER A 198 15.44 -25.17 45.50
C SER A 198 14.67 -25.98 46.57
N VAL A 199 15.37 -26.86 47.26
CA VAL A 199 14.80 -27.70 48.32
C VAL A 199 15.29 -27.22 49.69
N ASN A 200 14.36 -26.80 50.56
CA ASN A 200 14.61 -26.37 51.93
C ASN A 200 13.95 -27.34 52.91
N LYS A 201 14.22 -27.23 54.22
CA LYS A 201 13.67 -28.13 55.23
C LYS A 201 12.15 -28.06 55.38
N ASP A 202 11.54 -26.92 55.03
CA ASP A 202 10.11 -26.64 55.22
C ASP A 202 9.35 -26.42 53.92
N ASN A 203 10.09 -26.22 52.82
CA ASN A 203 9.46 -25.91 51.51
C ASN A 203 10.35 -26.30 50.34
N ILE A 204 9.70 -26.39 49.16
CA ILE A 204 10.34 -26.48 47.87
C ILE A 204 9.91 -25.24 47.07
N TYR A 205 10.89 -24.61 46.39
CA TYR A 205 10.65 -23.48 45.50
C TYR A 205 11.07 -23.84 44.08
N LEU A 206 10.17 -23.57 43.11
CA LEU A 206 10.42 -23.72 41.68
C LEU A 206 10.28 -22.37 41.00
N GLU A 207 11.10 -22.19 39.97
CA GLU A 207 11.04 -21.01 39.10
C GLU A 207 11.35 -21.41 37.65
N VAL A 208 10.53 -20.91 36.71
CA VAL A 208 10.72 -21.04 35.27
C VAL A 208 10.53 -19.68 34.64
N GLU A 209 11.51 -19.20 33.90
CA GLU A 209 11.40 -18.02 33.06
C GLU A 209 11.09 -18.42 31.61
N TYR A 210 10.10 -17.75 30.99
CA TYR A 210 9.68 -18.02 29.60
C TYR A 210 9.23 -19.47 29.35
N LEU A 211 8.12 -19.87 29.98
CA LEU A 211 7.45 -21.13 29.69
C LEU A 211 6.62 -20.99 28.42
N ASP A 212 6.96 -21.73 27.38
CA ASP A 212 6.22 -21.77 26.13
C ASP A 212 4.91 -22.57 26.26
N SER A 213 3.96 -22.35 25.35
CA SER A 213 2.76 -23.16 25.23
C SER A 213 3.12 -24.62 24.92
N GLY A 214 2.35 -25.58 25.48
CA GLY A 214 2.60 -27.01 25.27
C GLY A 214 3.70 -27.60 26.11
N VAL A 215 4.36 -26.82 26.97
CA VAL A 215 5.42 -27.29 27.85
C VAL A 215 4.87 -27.52 29.27
N MET A 216 5.05 -28.72 29.79
CA MET A 216 4.60 -29.06 31.15
C MET A 216 5.58 -28.56 32.22
N VAL A 217 5.05 -28.38 33.43
CA VAL A 217 5.84 -28.20 34.65
C VAL A 217 5.24 -29.08 35.77
N GLU A 218 6.01 -30.02 36.27
CA GLU A 218 5.62 -30.93 37.37
C GLU A 218 6.61 -30.82 38.52
N ALA A 219 6.12 -31.08 39.72
CA ALA A 219 6.92 -31.20 40.93
C ALA A 219 6.69 -32.55 41.58
N ARG A 220 7.78 -33.22 41.95
CA ARG A 220 7.76 -34.42 42.79
C ARG A 220 8.50 -34.13 44.09
N VAL A 221 7.83 -34.36 45.21
CA VAL A 221 8.36 -34.09 46.55
C VAL A 221 8.23 -35.33 47.37
N ILE A 222 9.31 -35.76 48.03
CA ILE A 222 9.35 -36.90 48.92
C ILE A 222 9.83 -36.47 50.30
N THR A 223 9.16 -36.95 51.34
CA THR A 223 9.61 -36.85 52.74
C THR A 223 9.80 -38.22 53.33
N LEU A 224 10.92 -38.43 54.03
CA LEU A 224 11.24 -39.69 54.76
C LEU A 224 10.74 -39.68 56.16
N GLU A 225 10.33 -38.55 56.71
CA GLU A 225 9.71 -38.39 58.01
C GLU A 225 8.19 -38.48 57.90
N ASN A 226 7.55 -39.02 58.90
CA ASN A 226 6.10 -39.10 59.01
C ASN A 226 5.49 -37.74 59.36
N LEU A 227 5.36 -36.85 58.31
CA LEU A 227 4.75 -35.50 58.42
C LEU A 227 3.24 -35.54 58.20
N PHE A 228 2.72 -36.63 57.63
CA PHE A 228 1.32 -36.80 57.25
C PHE A 228 0.60 -37.79 58.19
N THR A 229 0.59 -37.45 59.45
CA THR A 229 0.14 -38.35 60.57
C THR A 229 -1.34 -38.72 60.50
N LYS A 230 -2.16 -37.93 59.75
CA LYS A 230 -3.60 -38.20 59.60
C LYS A 230 -3.92 -38.78 58.21
N ASN A 231 -2.89 -39.08 57.39
CA ASN A 231 -3.08 -39.66 56.06
C ASN A 231 -3.10 -41.20 56.12
N LYS A 232 -3.75 -41.82 55.13
CA LYS A 232 -3.78 -43.29 55.00
C LYS A 232 -2.42 -43.79 54.51
N VAL A 233 -1.83 -44.73 55.26
CA VAL A 233 -0.57 -45.39 54.92
C VAL A 233 -0.82 -46.60 54.01
N THR A 234 -0.13 -46.69 52.90
CA THR A 234 -0.07 -47.88 52.06
C THR A 234 1.15 -48.69 52.44
N ASN A 235 0.94 -49.96 52.77
CA ASN A 235 1.99 -50.84 53.28
C ASN A 235 2.93 -51.40 52.21
N THR A 236 3.51 -50.48 51.38
CA THR A 236 4.45 -50.74 50.29
C THR A 236 5.60 -49.76 50.41
N ALA A 237 6.83 -50.24 50.27
CA ALA A 237 8.02 -49.37 50.16
C ALA A 237 8.17 -48.86 48.76
N LYS A 238 8.40 -47.56 48.60
CA LYS A 238 8.48 -46.90 47.29
C LYS A 238 9.72 -46.01 47.08
N PHE A 239 10.38 -45.61 48.13
CA PHE A 239 11.48 -44.65 48.10
C PHE A 239 12.59 -45.03 47.12
N SER A 240 13.11 -46.26 47.16
CA SER A 240 14.22 -46.69 46.32
C SER A 240 13.85 -46.74 44.82
N SER A 241 12.62 -47.15 44.53
CA SER A 241 12.14 -47.17 43.14
C SER A 241 11.97 -45.76 42.58
N ILE A 242 11.43 -44.82 43.35
CA ILE A 242 11.28 -43.41 42.97
C ILE A 242 12.66 -42.78 42.78
N LEU A 243 13.59 -43.02 43.71
CA LEU A 243 14.96 -42.48 43.60
C LEU A 243 15.67 -42.95 42.32
N SER A 244 15.53 -44.24 41.98
CA SER A 244 16.12 -44.80 40.74
C SER A 244 15.49 -44.23 39.46
N GLU A 245 14.17 -43.98 39.48
CA GLU A 245 13.45 -43.37 38.39
C GLU A 245 13.91 -41.91 38.15
N GLU A 246 13.94 -41.12 39.22
CA GLU A 246 14.36 -39.72 39.21
C GLU A 246 15.83 -39.56 38.78
N GLN A 247 16.72 -40.45 39.24
CA GLN A 247 18.13 -40.42 38.84
C GLN A 247 18.29 -40.62 37.32
N LYS A 248 17.56 -41.55 36.73
CA LYS A 248 17.60 -41.77 35.27
C LYS A 248 17.11 -40.56 34.50
N TRP A 249 16.00 -39.94 34.96
CA TRP A 249 15.46 -38.75 34.33
C TRP A 249 16.40 -37.55 34.50
N ALA A 250 17.01 -37.38 35.67
CA ALA A 250 17.98 -36.32 35.94
C ALA A 250 19.23 -36.46 35.04
N ASP A 251 19.75 -37.67 34.86
CA ASP A 251 20.91 -37.92 34.01
C ASP A 251 20.60 -37.64 32.54
N GLN A 252 19.39 -37.96 32.10
CA GLN A 252 18.93 -37.62 30.74
C GLN A 252 18.73 -36.11 30.60
N ALA A 253 18.00 -35.48 31.51
CA ALA A 253 17.72 -34.05 31.46
C ALA A 253 19.00 -33.18 31.53
N ASN A 254 20.01 -33.61 32.30
CA ASN A 254 21.29 -32.91 32.34
C ASN A 254 22.03 -32.94 31.00
N ARG A 255 22.02 -34.10 30.29
CA ARG A 255 22.59 -34.19 28.94
C ARG A 255 21.85 -33.28 27.92
N GLU A 256 20.53 -33.37 27.91
CA GLU A 256 19.68 -32.57 27.03
C GLU A 256 19.79 -31.06 27.34
N ARG A 257 19.96 -30.69 28.61
CA ARG A 257 20.20 -29.30 29.03
C ARG A 257 21.54 -28.76 28.51
N GLU A 258 22.61 -29.56 28.58
CA GLU A 258 23.90 -29.18 28.01
C GLU A 258 23.83 -28.96 26.48
N GLU A 259 23.11 -29.83 25.78
CA GLU A 259 22.88 -29.69 24.33
C GLU A 259 22.07 -28.42 24.04
N TYR A 260 20.99 -28.17 24.77
CA TYR A 260 20.17 -26.97 24.64
C TYR A 260 20.96 -25.66 24.86
N ILE A 261 21.82 -25.64 25.90
CA ILE A 261 22.66 -24.48 26.18
C ILE A 261 23.62 -24.23 24.99
N LYS A 262 24.27 -25.30 24.49
CA LYS A 262 25.18 -25.19 23.33
C LYS A 262 24.45 -24.71 22.05
N GLU A 263 23.23 -25.20 21.84
CA GLU A 263 22.41 -24.72 20.72
C GLU A 263 22.09 -23.22 20.86
N LYS A 264 21.65 -22.77 22.03
CA LYS A 264 21.37 -21.36 22.31
C LYS A 264 22.58 -20.44 22.12
N GLU A 265 23.74 -20.83 22.63
CA GLU A 265 24.99 -20.09 22.42
C GLU A 265 25.36 -20.00 20.93
N ASN A 266 25.13 -21.08 20.16
CA ASN A 266 25.36 -21.06 18.72
C ASN A 266 24.36 -20.18 17.98
N GLU A 267 23.08 -20.20 18.33
CA GLU A 267 22.05 -19.30 17.75
C GLU A 267 22.42 -17.85 17.97
N GLU A 268 22.74 -17.44 19.20
CA GLU A 268 23.16 -16.07 19.51
C GLU A 268 24.44 -15.66 18.75
N ARG A 269 25.40 -16.58 18.61
CA ARG A 269 26.61 -16.34 17.82
C ARG A 269 26.30 -16.13 16.34
N ILE A 270 25.40 -16.95 15.77
CA ILE A 270 24.97 -16.84 14.38
C ILE A 270 24.24 -15.51 14.18
N GLU A 271 23.34 -15.13 15.07
CA GLU A 271 22.60 -13.88 15.00
C GLU A 271 23.53 -12.66 14.96
N LYS A 272 24.54 -12.60 15.85
CA LYS A 272 25.55 -11.54 15.84
C LYS A 272 26.36 -11.49 14.52
N ILE A 273 26.71 -12.67 13.97
CA ILE A 273 27.41 -12.75 12.68
C ILE A 273 26.53 -12.21 11.56
N VAL A 274 25.26 -12.59 11.51
CA VAL A 274 24.28 -12.13 10.51
C VAL A 274 24.12 -10.61 10.59
N GLU A 275 24.01 -10.05 11.79
CA GLU A 275 23.92 -8.60 11.99
C GLU A 275 25.15 -7.86 11.44
N VAL A 276 26.35 -8.32 11.77
CA VAL A 276 27.60 -7.73 11.25
C VAL A 276 27.68 -7.82 9.73
N VAL A 277 27.33 -8.98 9.15
CA VAL A 277 27.32 -9.17 7.69
C VAL A 277 26.31 -8.22 7.03
N TYR A 278 25.12 -8.07 7.63
CA TYR A 278 24.10 -7.13 7.14
C TYR A 278 24.61 -5.68 7.12
N VAL A 279 25.26 -5.22 8.19
CA VAL A 279 25.84 -3.87 8.26
C VAL A 279 26.91 -3.67 7.19
N ILE A 280 27.84 -4.61 7.05
CA ILE A 280 28.91 -4.55 6.05
C ILE A 280 28.34 -4.52 4.63
N ALA A 281 27.34 -5.35 4.34
CA ALA A 281 26.69 -5.40 3.03
C ALA A 281 25.98 -4.07 2.69
N ASN A 282 25.31 -3.45 3.66
CA ASN A 282 24.69 -2.13 3.48
C ASN A 282 25.71 -1.03 3.23
N ILE A 283 26.84 -1.02 3.95
CA ILE A 283 27.91 -0.06 3.73
C ILE A 283 28.50 -0.24 2.31
N ALA A 284 28.82 -1.46 1.92
CA ALA A 284 29.36 -1.75 0.58
C ALA A 284 28.41 -1.34 -0.54
N LEU A 285 27.10 -1.63 -0.37
CA LEU A 285 26.06 -1.21 -1.30
C LEU A 285 25.93 0.31 -1.36
N GLY A 286 25.99 0.98 -0.21
CA GLY A 286 25.97 2.45 -0.12
C GLY A 286 27.13 3.09 -0.90
N ILE A 287 28.35 2.62 -0.68
CA ILE A 287 29.56 3.08 -1.42
C ILE A 287 29.37 2.85 -2.94
N PHE A 288 28.88 1.67 -3.34
CA PHE A 288 28.62 1.38 -4.74
C PHE A 288 27.57 2.33 -5.35
N LEU A 289 26.50 2.65 -4.63
CA LEU A 289 25.47 3.59 -5.10
C LEU A 289 26.01 5.02 -5.22
N VAL A 290 26.84 5.48 -4.29
CA VAL A 290 27.51 6.79 -4.37
C VAL A 290 28.46 6.83 -5.58
N TYR A 291 29.26 5.78 -5.80
CA TYR A 291 30.08 5.66 -7.01
C TYR A 291 29.25 5.76 -8.29
N LYS A 292 28.11 5.04 -8.36
CA LYS A 292 27.19 5.09 -9.49
C LYS A 292 26.59 6.48 -9.70
N LEU A 293 26.23 7.17 -8.62
CA LEU A 293 25.71 8.53 -8.66
C LEU A 293 26.71 9.49 -9.29
N ILE A 294 27.95 9.48 -8.83
CA ILE A 294 29.04 10.33 -9.34
C ILE A 294 29.31 10.01 -10.82
N LYS A 295 29.50 8.72 -11.16
CA LYS A 295 29.73 8.27 -12.54
C LYS A 295 28.64 8.71 -13.50
N ASN A 296 27.35 8.52 -13.11
CA ASN A 296 26.22 8.90 -13.93
C ASN A 296 26.03 10.43 -13.97
N GLY A 297 26.34 11.14 -12.89
CA GLY A 297 26.37 12.60 -12.84
C GLY A 297 27.36 13.18 -13.84
N ILE A 298 28.59 12.67 -13.87
CA ILE A 298 29.63 13.06 -14.86
C ILE A 298 29.15 12.74 -16.28
N LYS A 299 28.53 11.57 -16.49
CA LYS A 299 27.97 11.24 -17.81
C LYS A 299 26.85 12.21 -18.22
N ALA A 300 25.97 12.59 -17.28
CA ALA A 300 24.90 13.55 -17.53
C ALA A 300 25.42 14.97 -17.84
N SER A 301 26.52 15.39 -17.22
CA SER A 301 27.13 16.70 -17.49
C SER A 301 27.72 16.79 -18.90
N LYS A 302 28.29 15.70 -19.42
CA LYS A 302 28.93 15.64 -20.76
C LYS A 302 27.93 15.63 -21.93
N ILE A 303 26.64 15.42 -21.70
CA ILE A 303 25.64 15.51 -22.77
C ILE A 303 25.34 16.99 -23.02
N GLU A 304 25.75 17.47 -24.17
CA GLU A 304 25.50 18.84 -24.61
C GLU A 304 24.07 19.02 -25.09
N LYS A 305 23.50 20.18 -24.82
CA LYS A 305 22.19 20.56 -25.32
C LYS A 305 22.35 21.49 -26.49
N LYS A 306 21.82 21.10 -27.65
CA LYS A 306 21.80 21.95 -28.83
C LYS A 306 21.00 23.23 -28.57
N ARG A 307 21.47 24.33 -29.08
CA ARG A 307 20.79 25.64 -28.98
C ARG A 307 19.97 25.90 -30.25
N MET A 308 18.79 26.46 -30.05
CA MET A 308 17.94 26.90 -31.16
C MET A 308 18.58 28.16 -31.77
N PRO A 309 18.61 28.28 -33.11
CA PRO A 309 19.03 29.54 -33.77
C PRO A 309 18.17 30.71 -33.32
N GLU A 310 18.74 31.89 -33.19
CA GLU A 310 17.99 33.13 -32.97
C GLU A 310 17.27 33.53 -34.24
N MET A 311 15.99 33.90 -34.12
CA MET A 311 15.14 34.37 -35.22
C MET A 311 14.12 35.35 -34.65
N ASP A 312 14.16 36.59 -35.08
CA ASP A 312 13.28 37.63 -34.57
C ASP A 312 11.86 37.45 -35.12
N TYR A 313 11.68 37.51 -36.42
CA TYR A 313 10.40 37.32 -37.09
C TYR A 313 10.53 36.37 -38.28
N PHE A 314 9.48 35.63 -38.53
CA PHE A 314 9.32 34.79 -39.72
C PHE A 314 7.89 34.95 -40.24
N ARG A 315 7.72 35.40 -41.46
CA ARG A 315 6.42 35.76 -42.01
C ARG A 315 5.66 34.58 -42.61
N ASP A 316 6.38 33.70 -43.30
CA ASP A 316 5.76 32.59 -44.01
C ASP A 316 5.38 31.44 -43.07
N ILE A 317 4.51 30.53 -43.51
CA ILE A 317 4.28 29.27 -42.80
C ILE A 317 5.50 28.38 -43.00
N PRO A 318 6.23 27.98 -41.92
CA PRO A 318 7.50 27.25 -42.01
C PRO A 318 7.43 25.97 -42.82
N ASN A 319 6.30 25.27 -42.74
CA ASN A 319 6.01 24.06 -43.49
C ASN A 319 4.54 24.09 -43.93
N LYS A 320 4.30 24.22 -45.24
CA LYS A 320 2.95 24.32 -45.80
C LYS A 320 2.10 23.07 -45.64
N GLN A 321 2.75 21.90 -45.43
CA GLN A 321 2.07 20.61 -45.22
C GLN A 321 1.91 20.27 -43.73
N ALA A 322 2.42 21.10 -42.82
CA ALA A 322 2.36 20.82 -41.37
C ALA A 322 0.93 20.91 -40.85
N SER A 323 0.58 19.94 -40.01
CA SER A 323 -0.63 20.02 -39.19
C SER A 323 -0.46 21.01 -38.04
N ALA A 324 -1.57 21.41 -37.44
CA ALA A 324 -1.56 22.15 -36.18
C ALA A 324 -0.81 21.39 -35.08
N GLY A 325 -0.91 20.04 -35.08
CA GLY A 325 -0.17 19.15 -34.21
C GLY A 325 1.33 19.23 -34.44
N ASP A 326 1.79 19.22 -35.69
CA ASP A 326 3.21 19.32 -36.06
C ASP A 326 3.84 20.63 -35.55
N ALA A 327 3.21 21.75 -35.83
CA ALA A 327 3.67 23.07 -35.37
C ALA A 327 3.71 23.14 -33.83
N ALA A 328 2.67 22.64 -33.17
CA ALA A 328 2.59 22.59 -31.71
C ALA A 328 3.64 21.66 -31.12
N TYR A 329 3.94 20.52 -31.75
CA TYR A 329 4.95 19.59 -31.27
C TYR A 329 6.34 20.21 -31.21
N LEU A 330 6.73 20.88 -32.28
CA LEU A 330 8.00 21.63 -32.37
C LEU A 330 8.03 22.80 -31.38
N TYR A 331 6.96 23.60 -31.35
CA TYR A 331 6.87 24.75 -30.44
C TYR A 331 6.94 24.34 -28.95
N TYR A 332 6.14 23.36 -28.56
CA TYR A 332 6.08 22.83 -27.18
C TYR A 332 7.06 21.67 -26.92
N PHE A 333 8.13 21.56 -27.68
CA PHE A 333 9.08 20.43 -27.57
C PHE A 333 9.74 20.33 -26.18
N LYS A 334 8.94 20.08 -25.17
CA LYS A 334 9.33 19.76 -23.80
C LYS A 334 8.44 18.63 -23.33
N ARG A 335 9.01 17.67 -22.59
CA ARG A 335 8.27 16.49 -22.08
C ARG A 335 6.97 16.92 -21.40
N GLY A 336 5.86 16.38 -21.86
CA GLY A 336 4.52 16.62 -21.32
C GLY A 336 3.90 17.99 -21.70
N SER A 337 4.62 18.87 -22.40
CA SER A 337 4.08 20.17 -22.80
C SER A 337 3.04 20.04 -23.89
N PHE A 338 3.18 19.11 -24.84
CA PHE A 338 2.18 18.81 -25.85
C PHE A 338 0.85 18.42 -25.19
N LYS A 339 0.88 17.44 -24.26
CA LYS A 339 -0.30 16.98 -23.52
C LYS A 339 -0.97 18.10 -22.72
N LYS A 340 -0.19 19.01 -22.12
CA LYS A 340 -0.74 20.16 -21.36
C LYS A 340 -1.51 21.14 -22.26
N ASN A 341 -1.19 21.20 -23.54
CA ASN A 341 -1.82 22.11 -24.52
C ASN A 341 -2.75 21.37 -25.49
N ILE A 342 -3.11 20.12 -25.21
CA ILE A 342 -3.87 19.26 -26.12
C ILE A 342 -5.21 19.88 -26.53
N SER A 343 -5.91 20.57 -25.63
CA SER A 343 -7.19 21.23 -25.96
C SER A 343 -7.01 22.33 -27.03
N LYS A 344 -5.93 23.12 -26.94
CA LYS A 344 -5.61 24.15 -27.97
C LYS A 344 -5.23 23.51 -29.30
N ILE A 345 -4.47 22.42 -29.25
CA ILE A 345 -4.07 21.66 -30.45
C ILE A 345 -5.30 21.05 -31.11
N LEU A 346 -6.21 20.44 -30.35
CA LEU A 346 -7.47 19.91 -30.88
C LEU A 346 -8.32 21.02 -31.53
N SER A 347 -8.46 22.19 -30.87
CA SER A 347 -9.19 23.33 -31.44
C SER A 347 -8.57 23.80 -32.73
N ALA A 348 -7.24 23.90 -32.79
CA ALA A 348 -6.52 24.27 -34.01
C ALA A 348 -6.68 23.22 -35.12
N THR A 349 -6.66 21.93 -34.79
CA THR A 349 -6.91 20.85 -35.76
C THR A 349 -8.34 20.90 -36.31
N LEU A 350 -9.34 21.25 -35.48
CA LEU A 350 -10.71 21.46 -35.97
C LEU A 350 -10.78 22.63 -36.96
N LEU A 351 -10.10 23.76 -36.69
CA LEU A 351 -10.00 24.86 -37.64
C LEU A 351 -9.31 24.43 -38.93
N GLN A 352 -8.23 23.66 -38.84
CA GLN A 352 -7.51 23.15 -40.00
C GLN A 352 -8.34 22.17 -40.83
N LEU A 353 -9.11 21.27 -40.21
CA LEU A 353 -10.06 20.40 -40.91
C LEU A 353 -11.17 21.18 -41.63
N SER A 354 -11.57 22.33 -41.06
CA SER A 354 -12.50 23.24 -41.71
C SER A 354 -11.88 23.94 -42.95
N LEU A 355 -10.62 24.41 -42.86
CA LEU A 355 -9.87 24.96 -44.02
C LEU A 355 -9.71 23.94 -45.13
N LYS A 356 -9.49 22.69 -44.81
CA LYS A 356 -9.37 21.57 -45.77
C LYS A 356 -10.74 21.04 -46.25
N LYS A 357 -11.85 21.67 -45.86
CA LYS A 357 -13.24 21.34 -46.26
C LYS A 357 -13.72 19.93 -45.83
N TYR A 358 -13.16 19.37 -44.76
CA TYR A 358 -13.65 18.10 -44.18
C TYR A 358 -14.79 18.32 -43.20
N ILE A 359 -14.83 19.48 -42.53
CA ILE A 359 -15.90 19.88 -41.62
C ILE A 359 -16.28 21.35 -41.90
N ALA A 360 -17.49 21.73 -41.43
CA ALA A 360 -17.91 23.13 -41.38
C ALA A 360 -18.45 23.45 -39.99
N PHE A 361 -18.30 24.70 -39.57
CA PHE A 361 -18.91 25.21 -38.36
C PHE A 361 -20.23 25.91 -38.65
N SER A 362 -21.19 25.76 -37.74
CA SER A 362 -22.43 26.52 -37.74
C SER A 362 -22.87 26.82 -36.30
N GLU A 363 -23.82 27.74 -36.16
CA GLU A 363 -24.41 28.03 -34.85
C GLU A 363 -25.71 27.26 -34.67
N ASP A 364 -25.89 26.74 -33.46
CA ASP A 364 -27.18 26.20 -33.02
C ASP A 364 -27.89 27.23 -32.13
N ASN A 365 -28.80 27.97 -32.74
CA ASN A 365 -29.60 29.00 -32.10
C ASN A 365 -30.96 28.48 -31.57
N THR A 366 -31.18 27.16 -31.57
CA THR A 366 -32.44 26.55 -31.11
C THR A 366 -32.60 26.62 -29.59
N LYS A 367 -31.56 26.98 -28.84
CA LYS A 367 -31.53 27.11 -27.37
C LYS A 367 -31.27 28.56 -26.96
N SER A 368 -31.60 28.88 -25.70
CA SER A 368 -31.41 30.20 -25.10
C SER A 368 -29.95 30.69 -25.11
N LYS A 369 -28.97 29.80 -25.31
CA LYS A 369 -27.55 30.12 -25.49
C LYS A 369 -27.06 29.48 -26.78
N PRO A 370 -26.59 30.27 -27.78
CA PRO A 370 -26.01 29.76 -29.00
C PRO A 370 -24.85 28.79 -28.72
N GLN A 371 -24.74 27.71 -29.50
CA GLN A 371 -23.68 26.71 -29.37
C GLN A 371 -23.02 26.47 -30.71
N VAL A 372 -21.72 26.17 -30.69
CA VAL A 372 -21.00 25.73 -31.88
C VAL A 372 -21.44 24.32 -32.24
N ARG A 373 -21.82 24.16 -33.53
CA ARG A 373 -22.16 22.89 -34.17
C ARG A 373 -21.08 22.54 -35.19
N ILE A 374 -20.73 21.29 -35.29
CA ILE A 374 -19.78 20.75 -36.28
C ILE A 374 -20.58 19.89 -37.25
N ASN A 375 -20.40 20.19 -38.54
CA ASN A 375 -21.00 19.46 -39.65
C ASN A 375 -19.88 18.73 -40.40
N ILE A 376 -19.97 17.42 -40.56
CA ILE A 376 -19.02 16.64 -41.36
C ILE A 376 -19.47 16.75 -42.81
N LEU A 377 -18.57 17.22 -43.65
CA LEU A 377 -18.83 17.40 -45.07
C LEU A 377 -18.53 16.11 -45.83
N ASN A 378 -19.44 15.73 -46.76
CA ASN A 378 -19.22 14.67 -47.72
C ASN A 378 -18.88 15.35 -49.08
N SER A 379 -17.62 15.81 -49.19
CA SER A 379 -17.18 16.44 -50.45
C SER A 379 -16.89 15.37 -51.51
N THR A 380 -17.31 15.65 -52.73
CA THR A 380 -16.95 14.89 -53.94
C THR A 380 -15.72 15.49 -54.63
N GLU A 381 -15.21 16.62 -54.15
CA GLU A 381 -14.00 17.27 -54.65
C GLU A 381 -12.72 16.61 -54.14
N GLN A 382 -11.63 16.75 -54.89
CA GLN A 382 -10.31 16.32 -54.46
C GLN A 382 -9.81 17.21 -53.31
N LEU A 383 -9.91 16.72 -52.08
CA LEU A 383 -9.52 17.46 -50.86
C LEU A 383 -8.01 17.39 -50.64
N GLU A 384 -7.46 18.39 -49.91
CA GLU A 384 -6.09 18.33 -49.43
C GLU A 384 -5.89 17.09 -48.53
N PRO A 385 -4.77 16.34 -48.67
CA PRO A 385 -4.54 15.15 -47.88
C PRO A 385 -4.41 15.47 -46.39
N LEU A 386 -4.92 14.58 -45.56
CA LEU A 386 -4.82 14.67 -44.09
C LEU A 386 -3.56 13.99 -43.56
N THR A 387 -2.94 14.62 -42.59
CA THR A 387 -1.91 13.98 -41.74
C THR A 387 -2.53 12.94 -40.81
N GLU A 388 -1.72 12.08 -40.15
CA GLU A 388 -2.24 11.01 -39.32
C GLU A 388 -2.97 11.54 -38.07
N ASP A 389 -2.48 12.62 -37.47
CA ASP A 389 -3.15 13.27 -36.33
C ASP A 389 -4.49 13.89 -36.75
N GLU A 390 -4.57 14.52 -37.94
CA GLU A 390 -5.82 15.03 -38.51
C GLU A 390 -6.81 13.89 -38.80
N LYS A 391 -6.33 12.75 -39.36
CA LYS A 391 -7.16 11.56 -39.59
C LYS A 391 -7.71 11.01 -38.27
N THR A 392 -6.88 10.99 -37.23
CA THR A 392 -7.29 10.56 -35.88
C THR A 392 -8.39 11.45 -35.33
N VAL A 393 -8.25 12.79 -35.42
CA VAL A 393 -9.28 13.74 -34.99
C VAL A 393 -10.55 13.58 -35.80
N LEU A 394 -10.48 13.54 -37.14
CA LEU A 394 -11.64 13.32 -38.00
C LEU A 394 -12.34 11.97 -37.67
N GLY A 395 -11.57 10.92 -37.40
CA GLY A 395 -12.09 9.63 -36.97
C GLY A 395 -12.84 9.67 -35.63
N ILE A 396 -12.43 10.55 -34.69
CA ILE A 396 -13.18 10.83 -33.46
C ILE A 396 -14.52 11.50 -33.83
N LEU A 397 -14.51 12.56 -34.65
CA LEU A 397 -15.71 13.29 -35.05
C LEU A 397 -16.74 12.39 -35.78
N LYS A 398 -16.26 11.52 -36.69
CA LYS A 398 -17.11 10.51 -37.35
C LYS A 398 -17.71 9.51 -36.36
N SER A 399 -17.00 9.19 -35.26
CA SER A 399 -17.53 8.32 -34.23
C SER A 399 -18.61 9.03 -33.39
N VAL A 400 -18.49 10.34 -33.15
CA VAL A 400 -19.53 11.16 -32.51
C VAL A 400 -20.83 11.15 -33.33
N THR A 401 -20.74 11.37 -34.66
CA THR A 401 -21.92 11.38 -35.53
C THR A 401 -22.64 10.02 -35.53
N ARG A 402 -21.93 8.90 -35.55
CA ARG A 402 -22.55 7.56 -35.49
C ARG A 402 -23.32 7.35 -34.19
N ASP A 403 -22.89 7.93 -33.07
CA ASP A 403 -23.57 7.82 -31.76
C ASP A 403 -24.76 8.80 -31.63
N THR A 404 -24.76 9.93 -32.36
CA THR A 404 -25.73 11.02 -32.18
C THR A 404 -26.73 11.21 -33.32
N THR A 405 -26.38 10.82 -34.55
CA THR A 405 -27.19 11.09 -35.74
C THR A 405 -28.00 9.86 -36.14
N LYS A 406 -29.34 10.00 -36.33
CA LYS A 406 -30.20 8.97 -36.90
C LYS A 406 -29.88 8.79 -38.40
N GLU A 407 -29.99 7.55 -38.89
CA GLU A 407 -29.77 7.21 -40.29
C GLU A 407 -30.52 8.13 -41.25
N GLY A 408 -29.84 8.58 -42.31
CA GLY A 408 -30.41 9.44 -43.37
C GLY A 408 -30.34 10.95 -43.11
N LYS A 409 -29.74 11.43 -42.01
CA LYS A 409 -29.53 12.87 -41.75
C LYS A 409 -28.08 13.30 -41.98
N ILE A 410 -27.88 14.62 -42.27
CA ILE A 410 -26.56 15.25 -42.36
C ILE A 410 -25.78 14.92 -41.05
N ALA A 411 -24.53 14.48 -41.18
CA ALA A 411 -23.66 14.11 -40.06
C ALA A 411 -23.23 15.38 -39.29
N THR A 412 -24.04 15.77 -38.31
CA THR A 412 -23.88 17.01 -37.53
C THR A 412 -24.07 16.75 -36.04
N PHE A 413 -23.34 17.49 -35.20
CA PHE A 413 -23.47 17.45 -33.75
C PHE A 413 -23.02 18.75 -33.08
N THR A 414 -23.54 19.01 -31.87
CA THR A 414 -23.14 20.14 -31.05
C THR A 414 -21.93 19.76 -30.17
N MET A 415 -21.20 20.76 -29.68
CA MET A 415 -20.09 20.52 -28.73
C MET A 415 -20.55 19.84 -27.43
N LYS A 416 -21.82 20.03 -27.02
CA LYS A 416 -22.40 19.34 -25.86
C LYS A 416 -22.62 17.82 -26.10
N GLU A 417 -23.04 17.48 -27.32
CA GLU A 417 -23.14 16.06 -27.73
C GLU A 417 -21.77 15.42 -27.82
N PHE A 418 -20.78 16.14 -28.29
CA PHE A 418 -19.39 15.69 -28.30
C PHE A 418 -18.88 15.42 -26.85
N GLU A 419 -19.16 16.32 -25.90
CA GLU A 419 -18.81 16.10 -24.48
C GLU A 419 -19.51 14.84 -23.92
N LYS A 420 -20.79 14.64 -24.24
CA LYS A 420 -21.54 13.44 -23.83
C LYS A 420 -20.91 12.16 -24.40
N TYR A 421 -20.54 12.18 -25.68
CA TYR A 421 -19.82 11.07 -26.32
C TYR A 421 -18.50 10.77 -25.63
N ALA A 422 -17.67 11.79 -25.37
CA ALA A 422 -16.37 11.64 -24.72
C ALA A 422 -16.48 11.01 -23.32
N LYS A 423 -17.53 11.36 -22.56
CA LYS A 423 -17.83 10.76 -21.25
C LYS A 423 -18.31 9.31 -21.36
N LYS A 424 -19.19 9.02 -22.33
CA LYS A 424 -19.77 7.68 -22.54
C LYS A 424 -18.73 6.68 -23.04
N HIS A 425 -17.85 7.10 -23.97
CA HIS A 425 -16.83 6.28 -24.61
C HIS A 425 -15.41 6.65 -24.17
N CYS A 426 -15.22 6.99 -22.88
CA CYS A 426 -14.01 7.64 -22.36
C CYS A 426 -12.72 6.88 -22.67
N GLU A 427 -12.70 5.55 -22.56
CA GLU A 427 -11.48 4.75 -22.82
C GLU A 427 -11.03 4.86 -24.27
N SER A 428 -11.95 4.61 -25.23
CA SER A 428 -11.65 4.71 -26.65
C SER A 428 -11.31 6.15 -27.06
N PHE A 429 -12.05 7.13 -26.52
CA PHE A 429 -11.78 8.55 -26.75
C PHE A 429 -10.39 8.95 -26.25
N MET A 430 -10.07 8.65 -25.00
CA MET A 430 -8.78 9.01 -24.41
C MET A 430 -7.61 8.25 -25.04
N SER A 431 -7.82 7.01 -25.47
CA SER A 431 -6.83 6.25 -26.24
C SER A 431 -6.49 6.97 -27.55
N LYS A 432 -7.50 7.41 -28.32
CA LYS A 432 -7.30 8.20 -29.56
C LYS A 432 -6.65 9.55 -29.29
N ILE A 433 -7.04 10.25 -28.21
CA ILE A 433 -6.37 11.52 -27.81
C ILE A 433 -4.89 11.28 -27.46
N LYS A 434 -4.57 10.20 -26.78
CA LYS A 434 -3.18 9.84 -26.45
C LYS A 434 -2.36 9.46 -27.70
N SER A 435 -2.99 8.88 -28.72
CA SER A 435 -2.28 8.53 -29.96
C SER A 435 -1.88 9.75 -30.79
N ILE A 436 -2.60 10.89 -30.72
CA ILE A 436 -2.28 12.12 -31.46
C ILE A 436 -0.83 12.56 -31.28
N GLU A 437 -0.33 12.60 -29.99
CA GLU A 437 1.07 12.96 -29.74
C GLU A 437 2.04 11.96 -30.38
N THR A 438 1.68 10.67 -30.39
CA THR A 438 2.48 9.60 -30.99
C THR A 438 2.50 9.71 -32.52
N ASP A 439 1.37 10.04 -33.16
CA ASP A 439 1.24 10.17 -34.59
C ASP A 439 2.05 11.37 -35.07
N VAL A 440 1.92 12.52 -34.38
CA VAL A 440 2.74 13.71 -34.68
C VAL A 440 4.23 13.42 -34.44
N GLU A 441 4.61 12.73 -33.37
CA GLU A 441 6.02 12.38 -33.12
C GLU A 441 6.60 11.51 -34.23
N LYS A 442 5.83 10.54 -34.76
CA LYS A 442 6.25 9.73 -35.93
C LYS A 442 6.44 10.60 -37.18
N GLN A 443 5.53 11.57 -37.43
CA GLN A 443 5.67 12.51 -38.52
C GLN A 443 6.93 13.35 -38.39
N GLN A 444 7.23 13.88 -37.18
CA GLN A 444 8.45 14.66 -36.94
C GLN A 444 9.73 13.82 -37.11
N ILE A 445 9.69 12.52 -36.81
CA ILE A 445 10.78 11.59 -37.09
C ILE A 445 10.93 11.39 -38.62
N ALA A 446 9.82 11.16 -39.35
CA ALA A 446 9.84 11.00 -40.80
C ALA A 446 10.36 12.25 -41.51
N MET A 447 10.00 13.44 -41.00
CA MET A 447 10.51 14.74 -41.49
C MET A 447 11.96 15.03 -41.06
N GLN A 448 12.60 14.15 -40.28
CA GLN A 448 13.95 14.29 -39.72
C GLN A 448 14.11 15.48 -38.74
N ASN A 449 13.05 16.00 -38.18
CA ASN A 449 13.07 17.06 -37.16
C ASN A 449 13.40 16.50 -35.77
N TYR A 450 13.11 15.22 -35.55
CA TYR A 450 13.42 14.48 -34.30
C TYR A 450 14.08 13.13 -34.61
N SER A 451 15.11 12.75 -33.87
CA SER A 451 15.82 11.51 -34.10
C SER A 451 15.17 10.35 -33.36
N GLU A 452 14.91 9.24 -34.04
CA GLU A 452 14.42 8.00 -33.44
C GLU A 452 15.44 7.44 -32.45
N GLU A 453 16.72 7.59 -32.73
CA GLU A 453 17.79 7.16 -31.82
C GLU A 453 17.78 7.97 -30.52
N SER A 454 17.63 9.29 -30.59
CA SER A 454 17.44 10.17 -29.43
C SER A 454 16.22 9.76 -28.59
N LYS A 455 15.12 9.40 -29.26
CA LYS A 455 13.91 8.90 -28.61
C LYS A 455 14.17 7.59 -27.85
N LYS A 456 14.75 6.59 -28.53
CA LYS A 456 15.09 5.29 -27.92
C LYS A 456 16.04 5.45 -26.72
N GLN A 457 17.04 6.31 -26.86
CA GLN A 457 18.02 6.55 -25.79
C GLN A 457 17.39 7.28 -24.59
N ALA A 458 16.58 8.31 -24.85
CA ALA A 458 15.83 9.00 -23.79
C ALA A 458 14.88 8.04 -23.06
N SER A 459 14.17 7.17 -23.78
CA SER A 459 13.28 6.17 -23.22
C SER A 459 14.03 5.16 -22.33
N LYS A 460 15.24 4.71 -22.71
CA LYS A 460 16.10 3.87 -21.86
C LYS A 460 16.47 4.56 -20.55
N TYR A 461 16.73 5.86 -20.56
CA TYR A 461 17.03 6.61 -19.35
C TYR A 461 15.80 6.79 -18.45
N VAL A 462 14.62 7.01 -19.05
CA VAL A 462 13.35 7.01 -18.31
C VAL A 462 13.15 5.68 -17.58
N GLY A 463 13.28 4.55 -18.29
CA GLY A 463 13.13 3.22 -17.70
C GLY A 463 14.08 2.99 -16.51
N LYS A 464 15.37 3.39 -16.67
CA LYS A 464 16.34 3.31 -15.55
C LYS A 464 15.96 4.20 -14.37
N SER A 465 15.54 5.44 -14.61
CA SER A 465 15.10 6.35 -13.55
C SER A 465 13.90 5.76 -12.78
N THR A 466 12.92 5.21 -13.50
CA THR A 466 11.74 4.58 -12.88
C THR A 466 12.13 3.37 -12.03
N ILE A 467 13.02 2.49 -12.52
CA ILE A 467 13.51 1.34 -11.75
C ILE A 467 14.17 1.80 -10.44
N TYR A 468 15.05 2.81 -10.48
CA TYR A 468 15.69 3.32 -9.28
C TYR A 468 14.71 3.91 -8.27
N ILE A 469 13.66 4.60 -8.73
CA ILE A 469 12.60 5.15 -7.86
C ILE A 469 11.80 4.02 -7.22
N VAL A 470 11.33 3.05 -8.01
CA VAL A 470 10.52 1.94 -7.51
C VAL A 470 11.31 1.11 -6.50
N LEU A 471 12.54 0.72 -6.84
CA LEU A 471 13.40 -0.01 -5.90
C LEU A 471 13.70 0.81 -4.64
N GLY A 472 13.91 2.13 -4.79
CA GLY A 472 14.14 3.01 -3.65
C GLY A 472 12.94 3.06 -2.69
N ILE A 473 11.72 3.16 -3.21
CA ILE A 473 10.50 3.15 -2.39
C ILE A 473 10.35 1.82 -1.64
N ILE A 474 10.60 0.70 -2.32
CA ILE A 474 10.53 -0.63 -1.70
C ILE A 474 11.60 -0.78 -0.60
N CYS A 475 12.84 -0.35 -0.88
CA CYS A 475 13.93 -0.45 0.09
C CYS A 475 13.79 0.48 1.29
N MET A 476 12.98 1.53 1.23
CA MET A 476 12.77 2.45 2.35
C MET A 476 12.18 1.79 3.59
N SER A 477 11.42 0.70 3.45
CA SER A 477 10.85 -0.03 4.59
C SER A 477 11.87 -0.92 5.32
N ILE A 478 12.98 -1.31 4.66
CA ILE A 478 13.96 -2.27 5.19
C ILE A 478 15.29 -1.58 5.50
N ALA A 479 15.76 -0.76 4.58
CA ALA A 479 17.05 -0.04 4.67
C ALA A 479 16.85 1.41 4.18
N PRO A 480 16.35 2.33 5.02
CA PRO A 480 15.95 3.69 4.61
C PRO A 480 17.05 4.46 3.90
N ILE A 481 18.29 4.37 4.39
CA ILE A 481 19.46 5.07 3.79
C ILE A 481 19.72 4.57 2.36
N ILE A 482 19.66 3.26 2.14
CA ILE A 482 19.84 2.66 0.81
C ILE A 482 18.67 3.06 -0.10
N GLY A 483 17.43 3.06 0.41
CA GLY A 483 16.24 3.51 -0.32
C GLY A 483 16.41 4.96 -0.81
N ILE A 484 16.84 5.87 0.05
CA ILE A 484 17.12 7.27 -0.30
C ILE A 484 18.21 7.37 -1.37
N LEU A 485 19.31 6.65 -1.21
CA LEU A 485 20.41 6.64 -2.18
C LEU A 485 19.98 6.11 -3.56
N LEU A 486 19.10 5.10 -3.60
CA LEU A 486 18.50 4.62 -4.85
C LEU A 486 17.67 5.71 -5.52
N ILE A 487 16.79 6.40 -4.79
CA ILE A 487 15.97 7.50 -5.34
C ILE A 487 16.86 8.61 -5.87
N ILE A 488 17.91 9.01 -5.14
CA ILE A 488 18.88 10.03 -5.59
C ILE A 488 19.59 9.60 -6.88
N ASN A 489 19.91 8.31 -7.04
CA ASN A 489 20.48 7.78 -8.28
C ASN A 489 19.58 7.87 -9.51
N ALA A 490 18.28 8.14 -9.34
CA ALA A 490 17.38 8.41 -10.46
C ALA A 490 17.63 9.80 -11.10
N ILE A 491 18.16 10.78 -10.33
CA ILE A 491 18.35 12.17 -10.77
C ILE A 491 19.25 12.28 -12.01
N PRO A 492 20.47 11.69 -12.07
CA PRO A 492 21.30 11.74 -13.27
C PRO A 492 20.60 11.19 -14.51
N TYR A 493 19.82 10.12 -14.38
CA TYR A 493 19.06 9.56 -15.50
C TYR A 493 17.93 10.48 -15.97
N PHE A 494 17.27 11.18 -15.05
CA PHE A 494 16.29 12.20 -15.40
C PHE A 494 16.94 13.38 -16.15
N ILE A 495 18.11 13.84 -15.72
CA ILE A 495 18.88 14.87 -16.41
C ILE A 495 19.30 14.38 -17.80
N MET A 496 19.84 13.16 -17.92
CA MET A 496 20.20 12.55 -19.21
C MET A 496 18.99 12.45 -20.14
N THR A 497 17.81 12.06 -19.64
CA THR A 497 16.56 12.02 -20.43
C THR A 497 16.26 13.37 -21.05
N ASN A 498 16.29 14.44 -20.24
CA ASN A 498 15.96 15.79 -20.72
C ASN A 498 17.01 16.37 -21.67
N LYS A 499 18.28 16.00 -21.49
CA LYS A 499 19.37 16.43 -22.38
C LYS A 499 19.42 15.62 -23.68
N THR A 500 19.10 14.32 -23.63
CA THR A 500 19.12 13.45 -24.82
C THR A 500 17.89 13.65 -25.68
N ARG A 501 16.72 13.98 -25.10
CA ARG A 501 15.53 14.33 -25.85
C ARG A 501 15.69 15.73 -26.42
N GLN A 502 16.23 15.82 -27.64
CA GLN A 502 16.43 17.09 -28.34
C GLN A 502 16.15 16.94 -29.83
N LEU A 503 15.72 18.02 -30.46
CA LEU A 503 15.51 18.09 -31.88
C LEU A 503 16.84 17.95 -32.65
N THR A 504 16.78 17.57 -33.90
CA THR A 504 17.90 17.69 -34.86
C THR A 504 18.19 19.15 -35.18
N ASP A 505 19.26 19.43 -35.86
CA ASP A 505 19.57 20.82 -36.27
C ASP A 505 18.48 21.35 -37.19
N LYS A 506 17.97 20.53 -38.15
CA LYS A 506 16.81 20.82 -38.98
C LYS A 506 15.57 21.14 -38.15
N GLY A 507 15.26 20.29 -37.13
CA GLY A 507 14.11 20.51 -36.26
C GLY A 507 14.25 21.74 -35.36
N LEU A 508 15.47 22.12 -34.96
CA LEU A 508 15.72 23.36 -34.22
C LEU A 508 15.52 24.60 -35.12
N GLU A 509 15.97 24.54 -36.37
CA GLU A 509 15.73 25.59 -37.36
C GLU A 509 14.24 25.77 -37.66
N GLU A 510 13.51 24.66 -37.91
CA GLU A 510 12.08 24.70 -38.13
C GLU A 510 11.32 25.24 -36.92
N LYS A 511 11.73 24.81 -35.71
CA LYS A 511 11.20 25.37 -34.46
C LYS A 511 11.46 26.88 -34.34
N ALA A 512 12.64 27.36 -34.73
CA ALA A 512 12.95 28.80 -34.70
C ALA A 512 12.02 29.58 -35.62
N LYS A 513 11.73 29.04 -36.83
CA LYS A 513 10.74 29.62 -37.76
C LYS A 513 9.34 29.68 -37.14
N TRP A 514 8.87 28.62 -36.47
CA TRP A 514 7.58 28.63 -35.79
C TRP A 514 7.52 29.66 -34.64
N VAL A 515 8.60 29.81 -33.88
CA VAL A 515 8.70 30.83 -32.83
C VAL A 515 8.72 32.24 -33.45
N GLY A 516 9.45 32.43 -34.57
CA GLY A 516 9.47 33.67 -35.31
C GLY A 516 8.09 34.03 -35.88
N LEU A 517 7.36 33.06 -36.46
CA LEU A 517 5.99 33.26 -36.92
C LEU A 517 5.05 33.65 -35.77
N LYS A 518 5.16 33.01 -34.64
CA LYS A 518 4.36 33.40 -33.47
C LYS A 518 4.62 34.86 -33.08
N ARG A 519 5.90 35.28 -32.96
CA ARG A 519 6.26 36.69 -32.69
C ARG A 519 5.71 37.63 -33.74
N TYR A 520 5.85 37.29 -35.02
CA TYR A 520 5.29 38.05 -36.10
C TYR A 520 3.77 38.27 -35.94
N MET A 521 3.03 37.21 -35.67
CA MET A 521 1.58 37.29 -35.45
C MET A 521 1.21 38.10 -34.18
N GLU A 522 2.02 38.04 -33.12
CA GLU A 522 1.78 38.81 -31.88
C GLU A 522 2.03 40.30 -32.04
N ASP A 523 2.99 40.69 -32.87
CA ASP A 523 3.48 42.06 -32.97
C ASP A 523 3.08 42.73 -34.33
N PHE A 524 2.28 42.03 -35.14
CA PHE A 524 1.89 42.47 -36.49
C PHE A 524 1.38 43.91 -36.54
N SER A 525 0.55 44.34 -35.58
CA SER A 525 0.02 45.70 -35.53
C SER A 525 1.08 46.80 -35.28
N LEU A 526 2.25 46.39 -34.75
CA LEU A 526 3.39 47.27 -34.47
C LEU A 526 4.37 47.33 -35.62
N LEU A 527 4.26 46.43 -36.61
CA LEU A 527 5.13 46.36 -37.75
C LEU A 527 4.62 47.31 -38.84
N ASN A 528 5.50 48.18 -39.32
CA ASN A 528 5.20 49.14 -40.38
C ASN A 528 5.31 48.46 -41.77
N GLU A 529 4.52 47.41 -42.02
CA GLU A 529 4.55 46.68 -43.27
C GLU A 529 3.72 47.39 -44.36
N LYS A 530 4.35 47.59 -45.54
CA LYS A 530 3.69 48.17 -46.72
C LYS A 530 2.74 47.19 -47.40
N GLU A 531 3.03 45.88 -47.31
CA GLU A 531 2.21 44.82 -47.90
C GLU A 531 1.53 44.01 -46.77
N VAL A 532 0.23 44.02 -46.76
CA VAL A 532 -0.60 43.28 -45.84
C VAL A 532 -0.80 41.84 -46.36
N PRO A 533 -0.61 40.79 -45.57
CA PRO A 533 -0.85 39.43 -46.01
C PRO A 533 -2.29 39.21 -46.51
N ASP A 534 -2.46 38.37 -47.54
CA ASP A 534 -3.77 37.98 -48.06
C ASP A 534 -4.64 37.37 -46.93
N LEU A 535 -5.93 37.64 -46.98
CA LEU A 535 -6.89 37.16 -45.98
C LEU A 535 -6.91 35.64 -45.85
N LYS A 536 -6.68 34.89 -46.95
CA LYS A 536 -6.51 33.42 -46.90
C LYS A 536 -5.29 32.98 -46.10
N LEU A 537 -4.24 33.77 -46.01
CA LEU A 537 -3.09 33.48 -45.17
C LEU A 537 -3.40 33.73 -43.71
N TRP A 538 -4.28 34.71 -43.38
CA TRP A 538 -4.75 34.95 -42.03
C TRP A 538 -5.60 33.79 -41.48
N GLU A 539 -6.41 33.11 -42.30
CA GLU A 539 -7.10 31.89 -41.84
C GLU A 539 -6.08 30.83 -41.41
N LYS A 540 -5.00 30.60 -42.18
CA LYS A 540 -3.93 29.68 -41.81
C LYS A 540 -3.19 30.15 -40.55
N TYR A 541 -2.91 31.45 -40.42
CA TYR A 541 -2.28 32.00 -39.21
C TYR A 541 -3.11 31.76 -37.95
N LEU A 542 -4.44 31.93 -38.03
CA LEU A 542 -5.32 31.69 -36.88
C LEU A 542 -5.34 30.24 -36.43
N VAL A 543 -5.15 29.26 -37.31
CA VAL A 543 -4.95 27.85 -36.93
C VAL A 543 -3.74 27.74 -36.03
N PHE A 544 -2.57 28.22 -36.45
CA PHE A 544 -1.33 28.12 -35.68
C PHE A 544 -1.36 29.02 -34.43
N ALA A 545 -1.97 30.21 -34.52
CA ALA A 545 -2.19 31.09 -33.37
C ALA A 545 -3.03 30.38 -32.27
N THR A 546 -4.05 29.62 -32.68
CA THR A 546 -4.86 28.81 -31.77
C THR A 546 -4.01 27.72 -31.11
N ALA A 547 -3.21 27.00 -31.90
CA ALA A 547 -2.30 25.98 -31.39
C ALA A 547 -1.27 26.55 -30.39
N PHE A 548 -0.75 27.76 -30.64
CA PHE A 548 0.20 28.43 -29.75
C PHE A 548 -0.47 29.19 -28.59
N GLY A 549 -1.79 29.32 -28.58
CA GLY A 549 -2.55 29.97 -27.51
C GLY A 549 -2.54 31.51 -27.57
N ILE A 550 -2.40 32.09 -28.75
CA ILE A 550 -2.39 33.54 -29.01
C ILE A 550 -3.52 34.00 -29.92
N ALA A 551 -4.49 33.12 -30.23
CA ALA A 551 -5.55 33.38 -31.21
C ALA A 551 -6.35 34.66 -30.92
N ASP A 552 -6.72 34.94 -29.66
CA ASP A 552 -7.48 36.13 -29.28
C ASP A 552 -6.71 37.45 -29.58
N LYS A 553 -5.37 37.41 -29.30
CA LYS A 553 -4.50 38.56 -29.60
C LYS A 553 -4.44 38.83 -31.11
N VAL A 554 -4.25 37.77 -31.90
CA VAL A 554 -4.19 37.83 -33.35
C VAL A 554 -5.53 38.29 -33.95
N LEU A 555 -6.66 37.77 -33.45
CA LEU A 555 -7.99 38.15 -33.90
C LEU A 555 -8.29 39.62 -33.63
N LYS A 556 -7.88 40.15 -32.48
CA LYS A 556 -8.02 41.59 -32.17
C LYS A 556 -7.24 42.45 -33.20
N GLN A 557 -6.03 42.07 -33.51
CA GLN A 557 -5.22 42.80 -34.52
C GLN A 557 -5.82 42.71 -35.92
N LEU A 558 -6.36 41.53 -36.28
CA LEU A 558 -7.04 41.34 -37.56
C LEU A 558 -8.28 42.26 -37.68
N LYS A 559 -9.10 42.34 -36.64
CA LYS A 559 -10.29 43.22 -36.60
C LYS A 559 -9.95 44.71 -36.70
N ILE A 560 -8.81 45.12 -36.15
CA ILE A 560 -8.33 46.50 -36.25
C ILE A 560 -7.84 46.80 -37.69
N ARG A 561 -7.16 45.85 -38.31
CA ARG A 561 -6.54 46.05 -39.62
C ARG A 561 -7.51 45.89 -40.78
N TYR A 562 -8.54 45.06 -40.63
CA TYR A 562 -9.55 44.76 -41.64
C TYR A 562 -10.99 44.96 -41.08
N PRO A 563 -11.37 46.19 -40.70
CA PRO A 563 -12.70 46.46 -40.17
C PRO A 563 -13.80 46.20 -41.23
N GLU A 564 -13.48 46.32 -42.53
CA GLU A 564 -14.37 46.09 -43.66
C GLU A 564 -14.93 44.66 -43.73
N LEU A 565 -14.27 43.68 -43.13
CA LEU A 565 -14.75 42.29 -43.08
C LEU A 565 -16.05 42.12 -42.29
N GLN A 566 -16.45 43.11 -41.49
CA GLN A 566 -17.74 43.11 -40.82
C GLN A 566 -18.94 43.26 -41.77
N ASN A 567 -18.71 43.80 -42.98
CA ASN A 567 -19.76 44.13 -43.97
C ASN A 567 -19.71 43.27 -45.23
N MET A 568 -18.91 42.22 -45.26
CA MET A 568 -18.70 41.37 -46.43
C MET A 568 -19.54 40.11 -46.39
N ASP A 569 -20.72 40.11 -47.01
CA ASP A 569 -21.52 38.93 -47.29
C ASP A 569 -20.98 38.18 -48.50
N GLY A 570 -20.74 36.90 -48.43
CA GLY A 570 -20.54 36.02 -49.58
C GLY A 570 -19.12 35.55 -49.90
N TYR A 571 -18.15 35.66 -49.01
CA TYR A 571 -16.82 35.11 -49.22
C TYR A 571 -16.73 33.61 -48.84
N ASP A 572 -16.09 32.82 -49.73
CA ASP A 572 -15.80 31.38 -49.50
C ASP A 572 -14.63 31.19 -48.52
N TYR A 573 -14.82 31.65 -47.27
CA TYR A 573 -13.87 31.45 -46.16
C TYR A 573 -14.40 30.42 -45.20
N ALA A 574 -13.55 29.49 -44.81
CA ALA A 574 -13.94 28.30 -44.08
C ALA A 574 -14.60 28.59 -42.70
N TYR A 575 -14.11 29.59 -41.95
CA TYR A 575 -14.67 29.98 -40.67
C TYR A 575 -14.58 31.48 -40.34
N MET A 576 -14.14 32.31 -41.29
CA MET A 576 -14.04 33.78 -41.10
C MET A 576 -15.40 34.39 -40.80
N HIS A 577 -16.46 33.93 -41.46
CA HIS A 577 -17.82 34.37 -41.17
C HIS A 577 -18.17 34.18 -39.68
N MET A 578 -17.80 33.06 -39.08
CA MET A 578 -18.02 32.79 -37.64
C MET A 578 -17.22 33.72 -36.73
N LEU A 579 -16.07 34.23 -37.17
CA LEU A 579 -15.24 35.15 -36.38
C LEU A 579 -15.81 36.55 -36.30
N TYR A 580 -16.56 36.99 -37.32
CA TYR A 580 -17.08 38.34 -37.43
C TYR A 580 -18.58 38.46 -37.14
N HIS A 581 -19.36 37.41 -37.46
CA HIS A 581 -20.84 37.43 -37.43
C HIS A 581 -21.44 36.46 -36.37
N SER A 582 -20.62 35.84 -35.57
CA SER A 582 -21.11 34.91 -34.55
C SER A 582 -21.94 35.63 -33.49
N SER A 583 -23.12 35.09 -33.18
CA SER A 583 -23.99 35.53 -32.09
C SER A 583 -23.50 35.08 -30.71
N LEU A 584 -22.37 34.39 -30.66
CA LEU A 584 -21.76 33.92 -29.39
C LEU A 584 -21.27 35.12 -28.56
N ASN A 585 -21.62 35.16 -27.29
CA ASN A 585 -21.25 36.25 -26.37
C ASN A 585 -19.73 36.45 -26.25
N ASP A 586 -18.96 35.38 -26.42
CA ASP A 586 -17.50 35.40 -26.51
C ASP A 586 -17.04 35.22 -27.95
N SER A 587 -15.77 35.51 -28.24
CA SER A 587 -15.23 35.20 -29.54
C SER A 587 -15.44 33.72 -29.91
N PHE A 588 -15.76 33.42 -31.16
CA PHE A 588 -15.92 32.05 -31.65
C PHE A 588 -14.75 31.14 -31.24
N LEU A 589 -13.51 31.64 -31.37
CA LEU A 589 -12.31 30.89 -31.02
C LEU A 589 -12.24 30.55 -29.53
N ASN A 590 -12.64 31.48 -28.65
CA ASN A 590 -12.65 31.27 -27.22
C ASN A 590 -13.73 30.26 -26.82
N THR A 591 -14.92 30.37 -27.43
CA THR A 591 -16.02 29.42 -27.24
C THR A 591 -15.63 28.02 -27.71
N LEU A 592 -14.98 27.89 -28.87
CA LEU A 592 -14.48 26.63 -29.40
C LEU A 592 -13.45 26.01 -28.46
N ASN A 593 -12.43 26.77 -28.05
CA ASN A 593 -11.38 26.31 -27.13
C ASN A 593 -11.95 25.85 -25.79
N THR A 594 -12.86 26.63 -25.21
CA THR A 594 -13.51 26.30 -23.94
C THR A 594 -14.34 25.02 -24.08
N SER A 595 -15.07 24.87 -25.16
CA SER A 595 -15.89 23.69 -25.45
C SER A 595 -15.04 22.43 -25.66
N VAL A 596 -13.97 22.53 -26.46
CA VAL A 596 -13.02 21.44 -26.68
C VAL A 596 -12.34 21.03 -25.34
N ASN A 597 -11.99 22.02 -24.52
CA ASN A 597 -11.44 21.71 -23.17
C ASN A 597 -12.45 20.96 -22.30
N LYS A 598 -13.74 21.31 -22.31
CA LYS A 598 -14.79 20.59 -21.61
C LYS A 598 -14.93 19.15 -22.11
N VAL A 599 -14.89 18.95 -23.44
CA VAL A 599 -14.90 17.60 -24.04
C VAL A 599 -13.73 16.76 -23.54
N TYR A 600 -12.51 17.30 -23.59
CA TYR A 600 -11.30 16.62 -23.14
C TYR A 600 -11.35 16.29 -21.65
N MET A 601 -11.66 17.28 -20.81
CA MET A 601 -11.75 17.10 -19.35
C MET A 601 -12.87 16.13 -18.96
N GLY A 602 -14.01 16.17 -19.66
CA GLY A 602 -15.12 15.25 -19.46
C GLY A 602 -14.72 13.80 -19.74
N GLY A 603 -14.02 13.54 -20.84
CA GLY A 603 -13.49 12.21 -21.17
C GLY A 603 -12.44 11.72 -20.15
N MET A 604 -11.52 12.60 -19.78
CA MET A 604 -10.46 12.30 -18.81
C MET A 604 -11.02 11.98 -17.42
N SER A 605 -11.99 12.76 -16.92
CA SER A 605 -12.63 12.52 -15.63
C SER A 605 -13.43 11.20 -15.62
N ALA A 606 -14.10 10.88 -16.72
CA ALA A 606 -14.85 9.63 -16.86
C ALA A 606 -13.91 8.40 -16.91
N GLU A 607 -12.76 8.51 -17.61
CA GLU A 607 -11.71 7.47 -17.63
C GLU A 607 -11.16 7.25 -16.21
N ALA A 608 -10.87 8.33 -15.47
CA ALA A 608 -10.35 8.26 -14.10
C ALA A 608 -11.35 7.59 -13.14
N ALA A 609 -12.64 7.95 -13.23
CA ALA A 609 -13.68 7.35 -12.39
C ALA A 609 -13.86 5.84 -12.65
N ARG A 610 -13.76 5.38 -13.89
CA ARG A 610 -13.81 3.94 -14.24
C ARG A 610 -12.62 3.16 -13.70
N ASN A 611 -11.44 3.78 -13.66
CA ASN A 611 -10.21 3.16 -13.16
C ASN A 611 -10.09 3.20 -11.62
N GLY A 612 -11.16 3.55 -10.89
CA GLY A 612 -11.20 3.55 -9.43
C GLY A 612 -10.49 4.73 -8.76
N TYR A 613 -10.14 5.77 -9.52
CA TYR A 613 -9.68 7.04 -8.97
C TYR A 613 -10.88 7.91 -8.63
N ASP A 614 -11.07 8.21 -7.35
CA ASP A 614 -12.12 9.13 -6.89
C ASP A 614 -11.89 10.52 -7.50
N GLY A 615 -12.78 10.90 -8.43
CA GLY A 615 -12.68 12.12 -9.23
C GLY A 615 -12.98 13.43 -8.49
N SER A 616 -13.11 13.41 -7.16
CA SER A 616 -13.53 14.58 -6.36
C SER A 616 -12.48 15.69 -6.24
N ASN A 617 -11.27 15.54 -6.77
CA ASN A 617 -10.18 16.53 -6.68
C ASN A 617 -9.77 17.20 -8.00
N PHE A 618 -10.55 17.09 -9.08
CA PHE A 618 -10.31 17.86 -10.29
C PHE A 618 -11.14 19.13 -10.35
N SER A 619 -10.84 20.08 -9.47
CA SER A 619 -11.30 21.44 -9.61
C SER A 619 -10.46 22.15 -10.71
N SER A 620 -11.13 22.91 -11.56
CA SER A 620 -10.59 23.68 -12.66
C SER A 620 -9.57 24.71 -12.18
N GLY A 621 -8.29 24.34 -12.20
CA GLY A 621 -7.18 25.23 -11.93
C GLY A 621 -5.91 24.62 -12.47
N GLY A 622 -5.33 25.22 -13.52
CA GLY A 622 -4.10 24.74 -14.14
C GLY A 622 -2.93 24.75 -13.17
N GLY A 623 -2.44 23.57 -12.78
CA GLY A 623 -1.23 23.43 -11.99
C GLY A 623 -1.01 21.99 -11.57
N PHE A 624 -0.34 21.17 -12.39
CA PHE A 624 0.25 19.92 -11.94
C PHE A 624 1.56 20.22 -11.19
N GLY A 625 1.45 20.43 -9.87
CA GLY A 625 2.56 20.30 -8.94
C GLY A 625 2.42 18.94 -8.25
N GLY A 626 3.36 18.03 -8.49
CA GLY A 626 3.42 16.75 -7.80
C GLY A 626 3.77 16.95 -6.32
N GLY A 627 2.84 16.61 -5.43
CA GLY A 627 3.05 16.48 -4.00
C GLY A 627 2.36 15.21 -3.53
N PHE A 628 3.13 14.19 -3.16
CA PHE A 628 2.65 13.05 -2.39
C PHE A 628 2.53 13.49 -0.93
N SER A 629 1.32 13.64 -0.41
CA SER A 629 1.08 13.66 1.02
C SER A 629 0.27 12.44 1.39
N GLY A 630 0.87 11.55 2.20
CA GLY A 630 0.20 10.44 2.83
C GLY A 630 -0.71 10.95 3.96
N GLY A 631 -1.99 10.64 3.87
CA GLY A 631 -2.98 10.86 4.94
C GLY A 631 -3.80 9.60 5.10
N GLY A 632 -3.63 8.90 6.25
CA GLY A 632 -4.43 7.75 6.63
C GLY A 632 -5.86 8.18 6.94
N GLY A 633 -6.83 7.62 6.22
CA GLY A 633 -8.26 7.79 6.45
C GLY A 633 -8.91 6.43 6.66
N GLY A 634 -9.38 6.16 7.88
CA GLY A 634 -10.06 4.93 8.29
C GLY A 634 -11.33 4.68 7.50
N ARG A 635 -11.41 3.48 6.92
CA ARG A 635 -12.62 2.97 6.27
C ARG A 635 -13.64 2.50 7.32
N ARG A 636 -14.76 3.20 7.44
CA ARG A 636 -15.99 2.65 8.04
C ARG A 636 -16.57 1.61 7.08
N ARG A 637 -16.52 0.33 7.45
CA ARG A 637 -17.28 -0.73 6.77
C ARG A 637 -18.77 -0.58 7.12
N ARG A 638 -19.63 -0.40 6.13
CA ARG A 638 -21.07 -0.64 6.25
C ARG A 638 -21.30 -2.14 6.37
N ARG A 639 -22.08 -2.54 7.38
CA ARG A 639 -22.62 -3.91 7.52
C ARG A 639 -23.68 -4.12 6.44
N PRO A 640 -23.80 -5.31 5.84
CA PRO A 640 -24.99 -5.67 5.08
C PRO A 640 -26.13 -6.02 6.05
N GLU A 641 -27.29 -5.40 5.85
CA GLU A 641 -28.55 -5.79 6.47
C GLU A 641 -29.00 -7.12 5.88
N TRP A 642 -29.30 -8.07 6.76
CA TRP A 642 -30.02 -9.28 6.41
C TRP A 642 -31.51 -9.03 6.60
N ALA A 643 -32.31 -9.23 5.55
CA ALA A 643 -33.74 -9.20 5.61
C ALA A 643 -34.26 -10.37 6.46
N GLU A 644 -35.18 -10.06 7.39
CA GLU A 644 -36.00 -11.03 8.07
C GLU A 644 -37.06 -11.56 7.09
N ASP A 645 -37.11 -12.87 6.92
CA ASP A 645 -38.33 -13.53 6.44
C ASP A 645 -39.04 -14.16 7.64
N LYS A 646 -40.30 -13.74 7.84
CA LYS A 646 -41.33 -14.37 8.65
C LYS A 646 -42.32 -15.08 7.70
N PRO A 647 -43.11 -16.02 8.14
CA PRO A 647 -43.61 -16.34 9.48
C PRO A 647 -43.03 -17.54 10.16
#